data_4b77f0a42af53ee1095f813d38d0cd7f
#
_entry.id   4b77f0a42af53ee1095f813d38d0cd7f
#
_cell.length_a   1.000
_cell.length_b   1.000
_cell.length_c   1.000
_cell.angle_alpha   90.00
_cell.angle_beta   90.00
_cell.angle_gamma   90.00
#
_symmetry.space_group_name_H-M   'P 1'
#
loop_
_entity.id
_entity.type
_entity.pdbx_description
1 polymer ?
#
loop_
_entity_poly.entity_id
_entity_poly.type
_entity_poly.pdbx_seq_one_letter_code
_entity_poly.pdbx_strand_id
1 'polypeptide(L)'
;MRAPRSFGRALRRLKSRSDIAAPAPSTAAADTSAHSHFAPLAKAEQILHYEIQAKLGEGGMGVVYKALDQKLNRYVALKFLPPHIDGSGLQFQRFLQEANVLSALNHPHIATIYAVETAGDRQFLSLEFLPGGTLKAKLQQSAAALSFENVLKYGQQAAEGLAHAHARGIIHRDVKTSNLMLTEEGELKLTDFGIAKLTGSSLSTTPGGLIGTIPYMSPEQALGLEVDERSDIFSLGVVLFELATGRLPFEAPNDAALLTRITSTHPPRLTAVRTDAPTELERIVERALKKRLESRYASVEELLTDLRELKTRSPGATRSSTRNQLPTPTARRKPKWVVGLVGVMIAAVAGGSVVLYSKVRWRTARPGQSPSAGASTTRSPPKQASYQLAVLPFRYFGPDPANDTLAEEVTRALRDSLGGVEFGGELSVLSSADGLRGTKASPLPGDVRARANLLLAGVVIQDRELLTFAATLRDPKERLVVNATEVQGPTDQLGQLQESLRQNVAEILHTKIRAADGPRELSKQGRGYLQRYDRIQNLENAISLFDKALQLDSTYAPAHAARAEAYVRHYRLSKDATSLERANASLTAALQTGQNLGQTYFARGLYRAATGDELGAVESLQESLRIDATSDPARELANQYDALNRLEEAQAMYLRAISLRPAYWAGYKDLATFYQKHLRLQDALPLFERVAQLAPDDHSSYTNLFGVYYKLKMYSEAAEALEAAVAIDPSALTYYQLGTMRYLEGRFPEAIQAYEKSLKLNPNDAATWGALGDAARFVKGRADVVAEAYQHAVALKEGELRVRPRDARLRAQIADWLILSNKKRALREIRKALALKPDDSYVQVKAALVYEQSRMRDKAIAALEAAVRLGYSVAEIQGWPPLEELRQDPRYKRVVTTVSEHPAAPVSHN
;
A
#
# COMPACT_ATOMS: atom_id res chain seq x y z
N MET A 1 32.95 30.03 -34.73
CA MET A 1 33.24 29.01 -35.75
C MET A 1 31.96 28.13 -35.90
N ARG A 2 31.61 27.83 -37.13
CA ARG A 2 30.35 27.36 -37.64
C ARG A 2 29.88 26.00 -37.06
N ALA A 3 28.59 25.91 -36.67
CA ALA A 3 27.91 24.66 -36.38
C ALA A 3 27.39 24.02 -37.70
N PRO A 4 27.25 22.67 -37.80
CA PRO A 4 26.80 22.00 -39.01
C PRO A 4 25.24 21.94 -39.04
N ARG A 5 24.71 22.43 -40.18
CA ARG A 5 23.31 22.25 -40.61
C ARG A 5 23.11 20.82 -41.12
N SER A 6 22.35 19.96 -40.46
CA SER A 6 21.90 18.67 -41.00
C SER A 6 20.67 18.04 -40.37
N PHE A 7 19.66 18.80 -39.97
CA PHE A 7 18.40 18.20 -39.46
C PHE A 7 17.13 18.68 -40.24
N GLY A 8 17.30 19.38 -41.35
CA GLY A 8 16.19 19.98 -42.08
C GLY A 8 15.75 19.26 -43.36
N ARG A 9 16.26 18.06 -43.68
CA ARG A 9 15.98 17.38 -44.96
C ARG A 9 15.23 16.03 -44.89
N ALA A 10 14.92 15.52 -43.73
CA ALA A 10 14.20 14.23 -43.61
C ALA A 10 12.65 14.37 -43.63
N LEU A 11 12.09 15.54 -43.42
CA LEU A 11 10.64 15.76 -43.32
C LEU A 11 9.98 16.27 -44.61
N ARG A 12 10.72 16.38 -45.75
CA ARG A 12 10.16 16.84 -47.06
C ARG A 12 10.08 15.79 -48.16
N ARG A 13 10.28 14.51 -47.88
CA ARG A 13 10.22 13.40 -48.86
C ARG A 13 9.07 12.42 -48.69
N LEU A 14 8.05 12.75 -47.89
CA LEU A 14 6.84 11.92 -47.73
C LEU A 14 5.54 12.61 -48.17
N LYS A 15 5.67 13.65 -49.02
CA LYS A 15 4.51 14.28 -49.68
C LYS A 15 4.68 14.28 -51.20
N SER A 16 4.76 13.13 -51.84
CA SER A 16 4.47 12.97 -53.27
C SER A 16 4.47 11.48 -53.60
N ARG A 17 3.34 10.85 -53.48
CA ARG A 17 2.85 9.70 -54.22
C ARG A 17 1.41 9.41 -53.78
N SER A 18 0.50 10.15 -54.25
CA SER A 18 -0.91 9.77 -54.40
C SER A 18 -1.06 9.37 -55.86
N ASP A 19 -1.48 8.14 -56.08
CA ASP A 19 -2.30 7.69 -57.20
C ASP A 19 -2.31 6.16 -57.18
N ILE A 20 -3.31 5.57 -56.59
CA ILE A 20 -3.96 4.34 -57.04
C ILE A 20 -5.37 4.31 -56.40
N ALA A 21 -6.31 3.98 -57.27
CA ALA A 21 -7.75 4.08 -57.14
C ALA A 21 -8.41 3.44 -55.90
N ALA A 22 -9.49 4.09 -55.45
CA ALA A 22 -10.41 3.62 -54.41
C ALA A 22 -11.43 2.59 -54.96
N PRO A 23 -11.81 1.58 -54.22
CA PRO A 23 -13.14 0.98 -54.29
C PRO A 23 -14.08 1.55 -53.20
N ALA A 24 -15.37 1.61 -53.56
CA ALA A 24 -16.47 2.25 -52.87
C ALA A 24 -16.75 1.79 -51.42
N PRO A 25 -17.47 2.61 -50.61
CA PRO A 25 -17.54 2.43 -49.15
C PRO A 25 -18.55 1.38 -48.73
N SER A 26 -18.12 0.42 -47.89
CA SER A 26 -19.02 -0.34 -47.05
C SER A 26 -19.10 0.32 -45.67
N THR A 27 -20.32 0.69 -45.35
CA THR A 27 -20.74 1.25 -44.06
C THR A 27 -20.47 0.31 -42.91
N ALA A 28 -19.46 0.59 -42.12
CA ALA A 28 -19.35 0.17 -40.70
C ALA A 28 -18.38 1.10 -40.02
N ALA A 29 -18.88 2.16 -39.43
CA ALA A 29 -18.13 3.00 -38.48
C ALA A 29 -17.85 2.17 -37.23
N ALA A 30 -16.62 1.67 -37.09
CA ALA A 30 -16.11 1.13 -35.82
C ALA A 30 -15.75 2.32 -34.95
N ASP A 31 -16.63 2.62 -34.04
CA ASP A 31 -16.43 3.55 -32.94
C ASP A 31 -15.51 2.88 -31.90
N THR A 32 -14.23 3.24 -31.88
CA THR A 32 -13.24 2.79 -30.90
C THR A 32 -13.34 3.65 -29.63
N SER A 33 -14.41 3.47 -28.86
CA SER A 33 -14.46 3.84 -27.46
C SER A 33 -14.32 2.57 -26.59
N ALA A 34 -13.08 2.24 -26.22
CA ALA A 34 -12.78 1.20 -25.26
C ALA A 34 -13.24 1.62 -23.86
N HIS A 35 -14.53 1.40 -23.50
CA HIS A 35 -15.06 1.30 -22.14
C HIS A 35 -16.57 1.01 -22.14
N SER A 36 -16.98 -0.15 -22.68
CA SER A 36 -18.08 -0.96 -22.13
C SER A 36 -18.09 -2.31 -22.85
N HIS A 37 -17.70 -3.35 -22.15
CA HIS A 37 -17.68 -4.71 -22.69
C HIS A 37 -19.06 -5.38 -22.71
N PHE A 38 -20.15 -4.63 -22.53
CA PHE A 38 -21.50 -5.08 -22.77
C PHE A 38 -22.16 -4.24 -23.86
N ALA A 39 -22.54 -4.88 -24.96
CA ALA A 39 -23.56 -4.26 -25.82
C ALA A 39 -24.81 -4.02 -24.94
N PRO A 40 -25.31 -2.77 -24.81
CA PRO A 40 -26.46 -2.47 -23.99
C PRO A 40 -27.68 -3.26 -24.52
N LEU A 41 -28.40 -3.93 -23.62
CA LEU A 41 -29.63 -4.63 -23.98
C LEU A 41 -30.69 -3.62 -24.37
N ALA A 42 -31.35 -3.89 -25.49
CA ALA A 42 -32.42 -3.04 -26.01
C ALA A 42 -33.70 -3.24 -25.15
N LYS A 43 -34.56 -2.20 -25.11
CA LYS A 43 -35.90 -2.35 -24.53
C LYS A 43 -36.69 -3.36 -25.34
N ALA A 44 -37.40 -4.28 -24.65
CA ALA A 44 -38.10 -5.43 -25.20
C ALA A 44 -37.22 -6.58 -25.72
N GLU A 45 -35.90 -6.51 -25.50
CA GLU A 45 -35.00 -7.65 -25.74
C GLU A 45 -35.33 -8.80 -24.74
N GLN A 46 -35.43 -10.03 -25.28
CA GLN A 46 -35.73 -11.20 -24.47
C GLN A 46 -34.46 -11.98 -24.12
N ILE A 47 -34.25 -12.23 -22.82
CA ILE A 47 -33.18 -13.07 -22.33
C ILE A 47 -33.81 -14.21 -21.52
N LEU A 48 -33.67 -15.44 -22.02
CA LEU A 48 -34.41 -16.59 -21.48
C LEU A 48 -35.94 -16.30 -21.46
N HIS A 49 -36.52 -16.24 -20.29
CA HIS A 49 -37.94 -15.90 -20.08
C HIS A 49 -38.14 -14.50 -19.49
N TYR A 50 -37.10 -13.65 -19.49
CA TYR A 50 -37.15 -12.29 -18.99
C TYR A 50 -37.18 -11.30 -20.14
N GLU A 51 -38.15 -10.39 -20.13
CA GLU A 51 -38.27 -9.28 -21.08
C GLU A 51 -37.71 -8.00 -20.47
N ILE A 52 -36.66 -7.41 -21.08
CA ILE A 52 -36.02 -6.22 -20.59
C ILE A 52 -36.92 -5.00 -20.74
N GLN A 53 -37.20 -4.33 -19.64
CA GLN A 53 -38.07 -3.12 -19.65
C GLN A 53 -37.27 -1.83 -19.62
N ALA A 54 -36.22 -1.73 -18.78
CA ALA A 54 -35.39 -0.55 -18.63
C ALA A 54 -34.06 -0.87 -17.97
N LYS A 55 -33.01 -0.09 -18.26
CA LYS A 55 -31.77 -0.09 -17.49
C LYS A 55 -31.97 0.70 -16.21
N LEU A 56 -31.67 0.09 -15.04
CA LEU A 56 -31.79 0.69 -13.72
C LEU A 56 -30.51 1.37 -13.29
N GLY A 57 -29.34 0.79 -13.61
CA GLY A 57 -28.05 1.33 -13.24
C GLY A 57 -26.89 0.56 -13.84
N GLU A 58 -25.70 1.16 -13.76
CA GLU A 58 -24.42 0.58 -14.16
C GLU A 58 -23.34 1.00 -13.17
N GLY A 59 -22.45 0.10 -12.83
CA GLY A 59 -21.34 0.36 -11.88
C GLY A 59 -20.24 -0.68 -12.02
N GLY A 60 -19.22 -0.57 -11.19
CA GLY A 60 -18.08 -1.48 -11.19
C GLY A 60 -18.41 -2.96 -10.95
N MET A 61 -19.63 -3.26 -10.48
CA MET A 61 -20.12 -4.63 -10.21
C MET A 61 -21.09 -5.14 -11.29
N GLY A 62 -21.20 -4.44 -12.43
CA GLY A 62 -22.08 -4.86 -13.54
C GLY A 62 -23.20 -3.90 -13.85
N VAL A 63 -24.14 -4.36 -14.68
CA VAL A 63 -25.30 -3.58 -15.17
C VAL A 63 -26.58 -4.21 -14.63
N VAL A 64 -27.51 -3.38 -14.14
CA VAL A 64 -28.80 -3.82 -13.61
C VAL A 64 -29.93 -3.36 -14.50
N TYR A 65 -30.83 -4.29 -14.88
CA TYR A 65 -32.00 -4.02 -15.69
C TYR A 65 -33.28 -4.37 -14.93
N LYS A 66 -34.32 -3.57 -15.11
CA LYS A 66 -35.71 -4.00 -14.80
C LYS A 66 -36.18 -4.92 -15.91
N ALA A 67 -36.70 -6.07 -15.58
CA ALA A 67 -37.27 -7.01 -16.54
C ALA A 67 -38.60 -7.57 -16.05
N LEU A 68 -39.41 -8.07 -16.96
CA LEU A 68 -40.62 -8.83 -16.69
C LEU A 68 -40.29 -10.33 -16.79
N ASP A 69 -40.39 -11.05 -15.69
CA ASP A 69 -40.40 -12.52 -15.68
C ASP A 69 -41.72 -13.02 -16.28
N GLN A 70 -41.69 -13.43 -17.55
CA GLN A 70 -42.90 -13.88 -18.28
C GLN A 70 -43.49 -15.18 -17.77
N LYS A 71 -42.67 -16.05 -17.09
CA LYS A 71 -43.15 -17.30 -16.49
C LYS A 71 -44.00 -17.07 -15.26
N LEU A 72 -43.56 -16.13 -14.41
CA LEU A 72 -44.20 -15.83 -13.12
C LEU A 72 -44.99 -14.51 -13.13
N ASN A 73 -45.01 -13.82 -14.27
CA ASN A 73 -45.73 -12.55 -14.49
C ASN A 73 -45.43 -11.50 -13.40
N ARG A 74 -44.14 -11.31 -13.11
CA ARG A 74 -43.66 -10.33 -12.10
C ARG A 74 -42.48 -9.55 -12.58
N TYR A 75 -42.31 -8.33 -12.05
CA TYR A 75 -41.07 -7.56 -12.29
C TYR A 75 -39.92 -8.06 -11.42
N VAL A 76 -38.72 -8.12 -12.02
CA VAL A 76 -37.50 -8.52 -11.38
C VAL A 76 -36.36 -7.52 -11.72
N ALA A 77 -35.32 -7.47 -10.92
CA ALA A 77 -34.06 -6.79 -11.23
C ALA A 77 -33.06 -7.84 -11.71
N LEU A 78 -32.55 -7.70 -12.96
CA LEU A 78 -31.52 -8.57 -13.50
C LEU A 78 -30.19 -7.88 -13.37
N LYS A 79 -29.28 -8.41 -12.53
CA LYS A 79 -27.94 -7.90 -12.33
C LYS A 79 -26.94 -8.75 -13.08
N PHE A 80 -26.42 -8.20 -14.20
CA PHE A 80 -25.42 -8.85 -15.05
C PHE A 80 -24.03 -8.65 -14.46
N LEU A 81 -23.24 -9.73 -14.43
CA LEU A 81 -21.87 -9.72 -13.93
C LEU A 81 -20.89 -9.21 -15.00
N PRO A 82 -19.78 -8.56 -14.61
CA PRO A 82 -18.75 -8.12 -15.55
C PRO A 82 -18.11 -9.30 -16.30
N PRO A 83 -17.73 -9.14 -17.59
CA PRO A 83 -17.19 -10.23 -18.43
C PRO A 83 -15.87 -10.85 -17.96
N HIS A 84 -15.14 -10.20 -17.08
CA HIS A 84 -13.88 -10.73 -16.54
C HIS A 84 -14.07 -11.79 -15.44
N ILE A 85 -15.31 -12.11 -15.07
CA ILE A 85 -15.62 -13.26 -14.23
C ILE A 85 -15.93 -14.43 -15.18
N ASP A 86 -14.87 -15.08 -15.70
CA ASP A 86 -15.01 -16.21 -16.62
C ASP A 86 -15.78 -17.36 -15.97
N GLY A 87 -16.78 -17.90 -16.70
CA GLY A 87 -17.69 -18.94 -16.24
C GLY A 87 -17.07 -20.30 -15.87
N SER A 88 -15.75 -20.45 -15.95
CA SER A 88 -15.01 -21.69 -15.63
C SER A 88 -13.97 -21.51 -14.53
N GLY A 89 -13.71 -20.28 -14.05
CA GLY A 89 -12.66 -19.97 -13.07
C GLY A 89 -13.07 -20.22 -11.61
N LEU A 90 -12.09 -20.40 -10.73
CA LEU A 90 -12.24 -20.57 -9.27
C LEU A 90 -13.03 -19.39 -8.63
N GLN A 91 -12.97 -18.21 -9.21
CA GLN A 91 -13.70 -17.03 -8.77
C GLN A 91 -15.20 -17.15 -9.01
N PHE A 92 -15.60 -17.71 -10.16
CA PHE A 92 -16.99 -17.96 -10.48
C PHE A 92 -17.62 -19.04 -9.60
N GLN A 93 -16.89 -20.13 -9.32
CA GLN A 93 -17.33 -21.17 -8.40
C GLN A 93 -17.61 -20.62 -6.99
N ARG A 94 -16.75 -19.75 -6.48
CA ARG A 94 -16.94 -19.04 -5.21
C ARG A 94 -18.16 -18.12 -5.23
N PHE A 95 -18.30 -17.35 -6.32
CA PHE A 95 -19.47 -16.49 -6.52
C PHE A 95 -20.79 -17.29 -6.50
N LEU A 96 -20.86 -18.44 -7.20
CA LEU A 96 -22.03 -19.32 -7.20
C LEU A 96 -22.31 -19.89 -5.81
N GLN A 97 -21.28 -20.31 -5.09
CA GLN A 97 -21.42 -20.82 -3.73
C GLN A 97 -21.98 -19.75 -2.79
N GLU A 98 -21.50 -18.53 -2.88
CA GLU A 98 -21.97 -17.39 -2.08
C GLU A 98 -23.39 -16.94 -2.47
N ALA A 99 -23.68 -16.87 -3.76
CA ALA A 99 -25.03 -16.55 -4.24
C ALA A 99 -26.06 -17.60 -3.76
N ASN A 100 -25.67 -18.88 -3.74
CA ASN A 100 -26.51 -19.96 -3.20
C ASN A 100 -26.73 -19.81 -1.68
N VAL A 101 -25.71 -19.44 -0.91
CA VAL A 101 -25.86 -19.19 0.53
C VAL A 101 -26.78 -17.99 0.77
N LEU A 102 -26.63 -16.92 0.01
CA LEU A 102 -27.48 -15.72 0.11
C LEU A 102 -28.92 -15.96 -0.36
N SER A 103 -29.17 -16.85 -1.33
CA SER A 103 -30.52 -17.19 -1.78
C SER A 103 -31.35 -17.91 -0.71
N ALA A 104 -30.69 -18.50 0.30
CA ALA A 104 -31.34 -19.10 1.45
C ALA A 104 -31.84 -18.08 2.49
N LEU A 105 -31.45 -16.78 2.36
CA LEU A 105 -31.92 -15.72 3.23
C LEU A 105 -33.34 -15.30 2.81
N ASN A 106 -34.30 -15.56 3.67
CA ASN A 106 -35.68 -15.12 3.51
C ASN A 106 -36.09 -14.28 4.72
N HIS A 107 -36.16 -12.95 4.52
CA HIS A 107 -36.49 -11.99 5.58
C HIS A 107 -37.17 -10.74 4.99
N PRO A 108 -38.20 -10.14 5.65
CA PRO A 108 -38.88 -8.96 5.13
C PRO A 108 -37.95 -7.77 4.80
N HIS A 109 -36.83 -7.67 5.49
CA HIS A 109 -35.85 -6.59 5.31
C HIS A 109 -34.56 -7.02 4.58
N ILE A 110 -34.61 -8.10 3.79
CA ILE A 110 -33.57 -8.53 2.88
C ILE A 110 -34.18 -8.74 1.50
N ALA A 111 -33.56 -8.22 0.44
CA ALA A 111 -34.02 -8.44 -0.93
C ALA A 111 -33.80 -9.89 -1.35
N THR A 112 -34.82 -10.51 -1.91
CA THR A 112 -34.79 -11.93 -2.29
C THR A 112 -33.99 -12.14 -3.56
N ILE A 113 -33.07 -13.11 -3.57
CA ILE A 113 -32.42 -13.64 -4.79
C ILE A 113 -33.31 -14.78 -5.30
N TYR A 114 -33.87 -14.62 -6.48
CA TYR A 114 -34.76 -15.62 -7.07
C TYR A 114 -34.02 -16.73 -7.80
N ALA A 115 -33.00 -16.35 -8.57
CA ALA A 115 -32.23 -17.31 -9.36
C ALA A 115 -30.83 -16.76 -9.72
N VAL A 116 -29.92 -17.67 -10.02
CA VAL A 116 -28.66 -17.42 -10.71
C VAL A 116 -28.80 -18.05 -12.09
N GLU A 117 -28.70 -17.27 -13.15
CA GLU A 117 -28.99 -17.67 -14.51
C GLU A 117 -27.81 -17.44 -15.44
N THR A 118 -27.76 -18.28 -16.50
CA THR A 118 -26.75 -18.16 -17.57
C THR A 118 -27.48 -18.14 -18.91
N ALA A 119 -27.20 -17.13 -19.74
CA ALA A 119 -27.71 -16.99 -21.09
C ALA A 119 -26.57 -16.74 -22.07
N GLY A 120 -26.16 -17.78 -22.79
CA GLY A 120 -24.96 -17.73 -23.64
C GLY A 120 -23.68 -17.56 -22.79
N ASP A 121 -22.92 -16.51 -23.06
CA ASP A 121 -21.72 -16.09 -22.32
C ASP A 121 -22.03 -15.14 -21.15
N ARG A 122 -23.30 -14.77 -20.95
CA ARG A 122 -23.75 -13.80 -19.94
C ARG A 122 -24.32 -14.51 -18.72
N GLN A 123 -23.86 -14.06 -17.56
CA GLN A 123 -24.32 -14.54 -16.26
C GLN A 123 -24.97 -13.39 -15.50
N PHE A 124 -26.08 -13.68 -14.84
CA PHE A 124 -26.83 -12.69 -14.09
C PHE A 124 -27.60 -13.27 -12.91
N LEU A 125 -27.85 -12.41 -11.93
CA LEU A 125 -28.74 -12.68 -10.81
C LEU A 125 -30.13 -12.13 -11.11
N SER A 126 -31.18 -12.95 -10.88
CA SER A 126 -32.56 -12.49 -10.82
C SER A 126 -32.90 -12.15 -9.38
N LEU A 127 -33.22 -10.88 -9.12
CA LEU A 127 -33.44 -10.31 -7.79
C LEU A 127 -34.82 -9.70 -7.70
N GLU A 128 -35.31 -9.54 -6.48
CA GLU A 128 -36.54 -8.79 -6.17
C GLU A 128 -36.41 -7.34 -6.67
N PHE A 129 -37.40 -6.89 -7.45
CA PHE A 129 -37.44 -5.49 -7.92
C PHE A 129 -38.10 -4.60 -6.85
N LEU A 130 -37.40 -3.54 -6.45
CA LEU A 130 -37.75 -2.61 -5.37
C LEU A 130 -38.04 -1.22 -5.96
N PRO A 131 -39.32 -0.84 -6.15
CA PRO A 131 -39.66 0.40 -6.87
C PRO A 131 -39.48 1.69 -6.07
N GLY A 132 -39.36 1.64 -4.73
CA GLY A 132 -39.26 2.81 -3.85
C GLY A 132 -37.89 3.51 -3.88
N GLY A 133 -36.92 2.97 -4.66
CA GLY A 133 -35.60 3.54 -4.81
C GLY A 133 -34.67 3.35 -3.60
N THR A 134 -33.50 4.02 -3.60
CA THR A 134 -32.51 3.89 -2.53
C THR A 134 -32.68 4.95 -1.43
N LEU A 135 -32.29 4.67 -0.20
CA LEU A 135 -32.24 5.68 0.86
C LEU A 135 -31.32 6.86 0.50
N LYS A 136 -30.28 6.62 -0.27
CA LYS A 136 -29.40 7.69 -0.80
C LYS A 136 -30.17 8.65 -1.70
N ALA A 137 -30.98 8.15 -2.62
CA ALA A 137 -31.84 8.98 -3.47
C ALA A 137 -32.87 9.76 -2.66
N LYS A 138 -33.47 9.12 -1.64
CA LYS A 138 -34.42 9.78 -0.74
C LYS A 138 -33.79 10.91 0.06
N LEU A 139 -32.58 10.74 0.58
CA LEU A 139 -31.81 11.81 1.24
C LEU A 139 -31.49 12.97 0.29
N GLN A 140 -31.13 12.68 -0.96
CA GLN A 140 -30.81 13.71 -1.96
C GLN A 140 -32.04 14.50 -2.43
N GLN A 141 -33.22 13.89 -2.42
CA GLN A 141 -34.48 14.55 -2.74
C GLN A 141 -35.00 15.40 -1.58
N SER A 142 -34.68 15.03 -0.35
CA SER A 142 -35.02 15.82 0.84
C SER A 142 -34.01 16.96 0.95
N ALA A 143 -34.47 18.19 1.01
CA ALA A 143 -33.63 19.38 1.21
C ALA A 143 -32.96 19.40 2.62
N ALA A 144 -33.35 18.47 3.49
CA ALA A 144 -32.92 18.36 4.89
C ALA A 144 -32.75 16.87 5.30
N ALA A 145 -32.13 16.62 6.45
CA ALA A 145 -32.08 15.33 7.11
C ALA A 145 -33.47 14.72 7.32
N LEU A 146 -33.55 13.39 7.45
CA LEU A 146 -34.84 12.72 7.69
C LEU A 146 -35.38 13.02 9.09
N SER A 147 -36.70 12.85 9.29
CA SER A 147 -37.31 12.88 10.62
C SER A 147 -36.72 11.75 11.49
N PHE A 148 -36.59 11.99 12.80
CA PHE A 148 -36.08 10.96 13.70
C PHE A 148 -36.91 9.68 13.71
N GLU A 149 -38.20 9.80 13.48
CA GLU A 149 -39.10 8.65 13.31
C GLU A 149 -38.67 7.77 12.13
N ASN A 150 -38.37 8.37 10.99
CA ASN A 150 -37.86 7.66 9.82
C ASN A 150 -36.44 7.11 10.04
N VAL A 151 -35.55 7.85 10.73
CA VAL A 151 -34.22 7.37 11.10
C VAL A 151 -34.33 6.11 11.95
N LEU A 152 -35.20 6.10 12.96
CA LEU A 152 -35.44 4.97 13.83
C LEU A 152 -36.11 3.80 13.07
N LYS A 153 -37.14 4.07 12.24
CA LYS A 153 -37.79 3.06 11.40
C LYS A 153 -36.75 2.33 10.54
N TYR A 154 -36.01 3.07 9.72
CA TYR A 154 -35.03 2.46 8.79
C TYR A 154 -33.84 1.84 9.52
N GLY A 155 -33.39 2.44 10.62
CA GLY A 155 -32.33 1.86 11.45
C GLY A 155 -32.73 0.53 12.07
N GLN A 156 -33.95 0.39 12.59
CA GLN A 156 -34.46 -0.87 13.13
C GLN A 156 -34.60 -1.95 12.04
N GLN A 157 -35.20 -1.60 10.90
CA GLN A 157 -35.40 -2.52 9.79
C GLN A 157 -34.06 -3.03 9.20
N ALA A 158 -33.06 -2.14 9.07
CA ALA A 158 -31.71 -2.54 8.66
C ALA A 158 -31.05 -3.46 9.69
N ALA A 159 -31.17 -3.14 10.98
CA ALA A 159 -30.63 -3.98 12.04
C ALA A 159 -31.31 -5.34 12.12
N GLU A 160 -32.64 -5.45 11.88
CA GLU A 160 -33.39 -6.72 11.82
C GLU A 160 -32.89 -7.59 10.66
N GLY A 161 -32.69 -7.01 9.48
CA GLY A 161 -32.12 -7.73 8.33
C GLY A 161 -30.70 -8.21 8.58
N LEU A 162 -29.83 -7.37 9.17
CA LEU A 162 -28.47 -7.75 9.53
C LEU A 162 -28.45 -8.85 10.61
N ALA A 163 -29.28 -8.76 11.65
CA ALA A 163 -29.39 -9.80 12.68
C ALA A 163 -29.74 -11.16 12.08
N HIS A 164 -30.68 -11.19 11.11
CA HIS A 164 -31.05 -12.42 10.42
C HIS A 164 -29.90 -13.02 9.60
N ALA A 165 -29.09 -12.19 8.95
CA ALA A 165 -27.91 -12.62 8.20
C ALA A 165 -26.78 -13.11 9.13
N HIS A 166 -26.47 -12.34 10.19
CA HIS A 166 -25.42 -12.65 11.18
C HIS A 166 -25.70 -13.96 11.93
N ALA A 167 -26.96 -14.23 12.28
CA ALA A 167 -27.37 -15.51 12.88
C ALA A 167 -27.07 -16.74 12.00
N ARG A 168 -26.78 -16.52 10.70
CA ARG A 168 -26.39 -17.55 9.73
C ARG A 168 -24.91 -17.47 9.33
N GLY A 169 -24.14 -16.69 10.05
CA GLY A 169 -22.71 -16.47 9.79
C GLY A 169 -22.42 -15.63 8.52
N ILE A 170 -23.41 -14.86 8.04
CA ILE A 170 -23.28 -14.04 6.82
C ILE A 170 -23.12 -12.58 7.24
N ILE A 171 -21.97 -11.98 6.88
CA ILE A 171 -21.65 -10.57 7.10
C ILE A 171 -21.89 -9.81 5.81
N HIS A 172 -22.57 -8.67 5.86
CA HIS A 172 -22.91 -7.87 4.66
C HIS A 172 -21.72 -7.17 4.02
N ARG A 173 -20.81 -6.62 4.82
CA ARG A 173 -19.53 -5.98 4.43
C ARG A 173 -19.63 -4.72 3.54
N ASP A 174 -20.82 -4.30 3.14
CA ASP A 174 -21.05 -3.13 2.28
C ASP A 174 -22.34 -2.39 2.61
N VAL A 175 -22.64 -2.23 3.93
CA VAL A 175 -23.81 -1.50 4.42
C VAL A 175 -23.61 -0.01 4.14
N LYS A 176 -24.48 0.56 3.28
CA LYS A 176 -24.48 1.98 2.89
C LYS A 176 -25.84 2.40 2.36
N THR A 177 -26.16 3.68 2.36
CA THR A 177 -27.48 4.21 1.95
C THR A 177 -27.87 3.89 0.50
N SER A 178 -26.92 3.58 -0.39
CA SER A 178 -27.20 3.11 -1.75
C SER A 178 -27.59 1.63 -1.85
N ASN A 179 -27.26 0.81 -0.83
CA ASN A 179 -27.59 -0.61 -0.75
C ASN A 179 -28.79 -0.87 0.18
N LEU A 180 -29.41 0.20 0.67
CA LEU A 180 -30.65 0.20 1.43
C LEU A 180 -31.78 0.70 0.52
N MET A 181 -32.63 -0.21 0.05
CA MET A 181 -33.70 0.12 -0.89
C MET A 181 -35.06 0.04 -0.22
N LEU A 182 -36.04 0.70 -0.82
CA LEU A 182 -37.40 0.77 -0.31
C LEU A 182 -38.38 -0.02 -1.21
N THR A 183 -39.33 -0.69 -0.60
CA THR A 183 -40.48 -1.23 -1.30
C THR A 183 -41.44 -0.10 -1.69
N GLU A 184 -42.53 -0.40 -2.39
CA GLU A 184 -43.60 0.54 -2.75
C GLU A 184 -44.27 1.11 -1.49
N GLU A 185 -44.41 0.31 -0.44
CA GLU A 185 -45.00 0.65 0.85
C GLU A 185 -44.01 1.47 1.74
N GLY A 186 -42.81 1.66 1.30
CA GLY A 186 -41.77 2.39 2.03
C GLY A 186 -41.11 1.59 3.17
N GLU A 187 -41.11 0.24 3.07
CA GLU A 187 -40.34 -0.63 3.95
C GLU A 187 -38.94 -0.85 3.42
N LEU A 188 -37.95 -0.93 4.31
CA LEU A 188 -36.55 -1.05 3.93
C LEU A 188 -36.16 -2.50 3.67
N LYS A 189 -35.36 -2.73 2.62
CA LYS A 189 -34.69 -3.98 2.33
C LYS A 189 -33.18 -3.78 2.06
N LEU A 190 -32.34 -4.62 2.65
CA LEU A 190 -30.92 -4.74 2.37
C LEU A 190 -30.69 -5.41 1.02
N THR A 191 -29.82 -4.82 0.19
CA THR A 191 -29.43 -5.36 -1.12
C THR A 191 -27.91 -5.43 -1.22
N ASP A 192 -27.42 -6.18 -2.20
CA ASP A 192 -25.99 -6.18 -2.57
C ASP A 192 -25.05 -6.52 -1.41
N PHE A 193 -25.34 -7.65 -0.71
CA PHE A 193 -24.36 -8.28 0.18
C PHE A 193 -23.03 -8.41 -0.56
N GLY A 194 -21.92 -8.04 0.10
CA GLY A 194 -20.61 -7.78 -0.52
C GLY A 194 -19.94 -8.96 -1.23
N ILE A 195 -20.69 -9.67 -2.09
CA ILE A 195 -20.28 -10.86 -2.86
C ILE A 195 -18.96 -10.61 -3.64
N ALA A 196 -18.78 -9.41 -4.18
CA ALA A 196 -17.59 -9.08 -4.97
C ALA A 196 -16.33 -8.79 -4.11
N LYS A 197 -16.46 -8.57 -2.80
CA LYS A 197 -15.31 -8.33 -1.90
C LYS A 197 -14.64 -9.62 -1.41
N LEU A 198 -15.32 -10.75 -1.54
CA LEU A 198 -14.82 -12.08 -1.15
C LEU A 198 -14.02 -12.77 -2.28
N THR A 199 -14.17 -12.34 -3.53
CA THR A 199 -13.44 -12.91 -4.68
C THR A 199 -11.98 -12.46 -4.80
N GLY A 200 -11.39 -11.87 -3.73
CA GLY A 200 -9.94 -11.62 -3.66
C GLY A 200 -9.43 -10.44 -4.49
N SER A 201 -10.30 -9.57 -4.99
CA SER A 201 -9.85 -8.24 -5.40
C SER A 201 -9.55 -7.43 -4.13
N SER A 202 -8.35 -7.67 -3.55
CA SER A 202 -7.65 -6.71 -2.70
C SER A 202 -7.92 -5.29 -3.24
N LEU A 203 -7.99 -4.31 -2.35
CA LEU A 203 -8.02 -2.88 -2.63
C LEU A 203 -7.04 -2.52 -3.77
N SER A 204 -7.36 -2.98 -4.98
CA SER A 204 -6.70 -2.56 -6.19
C SER A 204 -7.16 -1.14 -6.40
N THR A 205 -6.31 -0.20 -6.04
CA THR A 205 -6.42 1.22 -6.36
C THR A 205 -6.27 1.41 -7.86
N THR A 206 -7.13 0.78 -8.63
CA THR A 206 -7.35 1.20 -10.01
C THR A 206 -8.16 2.49 -9.92
N PRO A 207 -7.69 3.60 -10.50
CA PRO A 207 -8.45 4.85 -10.53
C PRO A 207 -9.79 4.59 -11.21
N GLY A 208 -10.89 4.55 -10.43
CA GLY A 208 -12.25 4.38 -10.93
C GLY A 208 -13.11 3.27 -10.28
N GLY A 209 -12.53 2.33 -9.51
CA GLY A 209 -13.24 1.13 -9.04
C GLY A 209 -13.92 1.20 -7.67
N LEU A 210 -13.60 2.18 -6.80
CA LEU A 210 -14.10 2.26 -5.41
C LEU A 210 -14.90 3.52 -5.07
N ILE A 211 -15.37 4.25 -6.06
CA ILE A 211 -16.09 5.52 -5.86
C ILE A 211 -17.43 5.25 -5.18
N GLY A 212 -17.52 5.53 -3.87
CA GLY A 212 -18.77 5.55 -3.10
C GLY A 212 -18.86 4.64 -1.89
N THR A 213 -17.92 3.72 -1.67
CA THR A 213 -17.95 2.78 -0.53
C THR A 213 -17.08 3.19 0.65
N ILE A 214 -15.96 3.88 0.41
CA ILE A 214 -14.99 4.25 1.46
C ILE A 214 -15.62 4.96 2.67
N PRO A 215 -16.54 5.93 2.51
CA PRO A 215 -17.11 6.66 3.65
C PRO A 215 -17.86 5.79 4.68
N TYR A 216 -18.29 4.59 4.31
CA TYR A 216 -19.04 3.67 5.18
C TYR A 216 -18.18 2.51 5.71
N MET A 217 -16.91 2.41 5.29
CA MET A 217 -16.01 1.35 5.75
C MET A 217 -15.77 1.42 7.25
N SER A 218 -15.75 0.26 7.90
CA SER A 218 -15.29 0.16 9.28
C SER A 218 -13.77 0.34 9.38
N PRO A 219 -13.22 0.70 10.56
CA PRO A 219 -11.77 0.81 10.76
C PRO A 219 -11.02 -0.45 10.37
N GLU A 220 -11.53 -1.64 10.69
CA GLU A 220 -10.93 -2.92 10.34
C GLU A 220 -10.97 -3.18 8.83
N GLN A 221 -12.04 -2.81 8.13
CA GLN A 221 -12.07 -2.86 6.65
C GLN A 221 -11.07 -1.88 6.02
N ALA A 222 -10.99 -0.65 6.56
CA ALA A 222 -10.06 0.38 6.10
C ALA A 222 -8.58 -0.03 6.29
N LEU A 223 -8.30 -0.81 7.33
CA LEU A 223 -6.98 -1.36 7.64
C LEU A 223 -6.71 -2.71 6.99
N GLY A 224 -7.68 -3.31 6.29
CA GLY A 224 -7.57 -4.65 5.70
C GLY A 224 -7.45 -5.76 6.74
N LEU A 225 -7.99 -5.56 7.94
CA LEU A 225 -8.02 -6.54 9.01
C LEU A 225 -9.19 -7.53 8.83
N GLU A 226 -9.20 -8.58 9.66
CA GLU A 226 -10.32 -9.53 9.67
C GLU A 226 -11.63 -8.83 10.05
N VAL A 227 -12.69 -9.11 9.27
CA VAL A 227 -13.99 -8.44 9.34
C VAL A 227 -14.99 -9.41 9.97
N ASP A 228 -15.53 -9.03 11.12
CA ASP A 228 -16.63 -9.72 11.79
C ASP A 228 -17.96 -8.93 11.67
N GLU A 229 -19.04 -9.42 12.30
CA GLU A 229 -20.37 -8.79 12.30
C GLU A 229 -20.37 -7.36 12.85
N ARG A 230 -19.41 -6.98 13.70
CA ARG A 230 -19.27 -5.63 14.27
C ARG A 230 -18.83 -4.60 13.23
N SER A 231 -18.34 -5.02 12.08
CA SER A 231 -18.06 -4.12 10.95
C SER A 231 -19.34 -3.58 10.33
N ASP A 232 -20.38 -4.43 10.20
CA ASP A 232 -21.68 -3.99 9.71
C ASP A 232 -22.37 -3.04 10.71
N ILE A 233 -22.14 -3.23 12.03
CA ILE A 233 -22.60 -2.31 13.09
C ILE A 233 -21.99 -0.92 12.93
N PHE A 234 -20.67 -0.83 12.64
CA PHE A 234 -20.04 0.46 12.37
C PHE A 234 -20.63 1.12 11.13
N SER A 235 -20.76 0.38 10.03
CA SER A 235 -21.35 0.89 8.78
C SER A 235 -22.80 1.34 8.96
N LEU A 236 -23.59 0.61 9.75
CA LEU A 236 -24.94 1.02 10.14
C LEU A 236 -24.93 2.29 11.01
N GLY A 237 -23.94 2.44 11.90
CA GLY A 237 -23.70 3.68 12.66
C GLY A 237 -23.45 4.88 11.75
N VAL A 238 -22.65 4.71 10.66
CA VAL A 238 -22.45 5.75 9.63
C VAL A 238 -23.77 6.08 8.93
N VAL A 239 -24.55 5.07 8.55
CA VAL A 239 -25.88 5.26 7.93
C VAL A 239 -26.82 6.03 8.87
N LEU A 240 -26.93 5.66 10.14
CA LEU A 240 -27.78 6.35 11.11
C LEU A 240 -27.38 7.82 11.27
N PHE A 241 -26.08 8.10 11.32
CA PHE A 241 -25.56 9.48 11.38
C PHE A 241 -25.94 10.27 10.12
N GLU A 242 -25.75 9.67 8.93
CA GLU A 242 -26.07 10.30 7.64
C GLU A 242 -27.58 10.55 7.51
N LEU A 243 -28.43 9.58 7.87
CA LEU A 243 -29.90 9.75 7.85
C LEU A 243 -30.35 10.86 8.80
N ALA A 244 -29.73 10.96 9.97
CA ALA A 244 -30.09 11.93 10.99
C ALA A 244 -29.59 13.37 10.69
N THR A 245 -28.47 13.53 9.97
CA THR A 245 -27.84 14.84 9.76
C THR A 245 -27.81 15.29 8.30
N GLY A 246 -28.03 14.39 7.34
CA GLY A 246 -27.79 14.64 5.92
C GLY A 246 -26.31 14.71 5.52
N ARG A 247 -25.37 14.40 6.45
CA ARG A 247 -23.92 14.44 6.26
C ARG A 247 -23.25 13.16 6.73
N LEU A 248 -22.11 12.86 6.19
CA LEU A 248 -21.28 11.73 6.65
C LEU A 248 -20.52 12.10 7.93
N PRO A 249 -20.29 11.16 8.87
CA PRO A 249 -19.53 11.45 10.10
C PRO A 249 -18.03 11.68 9.82
N PHE A 250 -17.53 11.15 8.70
CA PHE A 250 -16.15 11.31 8.28
C PHE A 250 -16.12 11.82 6.84
N GLU A 251 -15.54 13.01 6.64
CA GLU A 251 -15.34 13.64 5.34
C GLU A 251 -13.89 14.08 5.25
N ALA A 252 -13.25 13.85 4.11
CA ALA A 252 -11.85 14.24 3.86
C ALA A 252 -11.65 14.60 2.38
N PRO A 253 -10.61 15.38 2.06
CA PRO A 253 -10.37 15.85 0.70
C PRO A 253 -9.97 14.73 -0.28
N ASN A 254 -9.45 13.61 0.22
CA ASN A 254 -9.08 12.45 -0.58
C ASN A 254 -9.31 11.14 0.19
N ASP A 255 -9.25 10.02 -0.52
CA ASP A 255 -9.55 8.70 0.03
C ASP A 255 -8.57 8.29 1.13
N ALA A 256 -7.28 8.60 1.00
CA ALA A 256 -6.26 8.27 2.01
C ALA A 256 -6.51 9.03 3.33
N ALA A 257 -6.82 10.33 3.25
CA ALA A 257 -7.18 11.13 4.42
C ALA A 257 -8.51 10.67 5.02
N LEU A 258 -9.46 10.20 4.19
CA LEU A 258 -10.73 9.65 4.66
C LEU A 258 -10.53 8.33 5.42
N LEU A 259 -9.71 7.42 4.89
CA LEU A 259 -9.33 6.18 5.57
C LEU A 259 -8.64 6.47 6.92
N THR A 260 -7.75 7.47 6.94
CA THR A 260 -7.12 7.93 8.20
C THR A 260 -8.16 8.42 9.20
N ARG A 261 -9.14 9.23 8.78
CA ARG A 261 -10.22 9.69 9.68
C ARG A 261 -11.11 8.56 10.17
N ILE A 262 -11.43 7.60 9.30
CA ILE A 262 -12.21 6.42 9.69
C ILE A 262 -11.49 5.62 10.76
N THR A 263 -10.17 5.48 10.67
CA THR A 263 -9.38 4.66 11.60
C THR A 263 -9.02 5.37 12.90
N SER A 264 -8.81 6.70 12.89
CA SER A 264 -8.20 7.43 14.01
C SER A 264 -9.04 8.57 14.58
N THR A 265 -9.94 9.21 13.81
CA THR A 265 -10.65 10.41 14.25
C THR A 265 -12.01 10.06 14.85
N HIS A 266 -12.36 10.67 15.99
CA HIS A 266 -13.70 10.53 16.57
C HIS A 266 -14.75 11.22 15.69
N PRO A 267 -15.94 10.62 15.52
CA PRO A 267 -17.03 11.27 14.80
C PRO A 267 -17.49 12.52 15.56
N PRO A 268 -18.01 13.54 14.87
CA PRO A 268 -18.64 14.66 15.54
C PRO A 268 -19.88 14.19 16.32
N ARG A 269 -20.22 14.86 17.41
CA ARG A 269 -21.47 14.57 18.14
C ARG A 269 -22.67 14.84 17.27
N LEU A 270 -23.67 13.97 17.34
CA LEU A 270 -24.90 14.13 16.57
C LEU A 270 -25.58 15.46 16.89
N THR A 271 -25.66 15.81 18.21
CA THR A 271 -26.22 17.07 18.71
C THR A 271 -25.43 18.32 18.31
N ALA A 272 -24.14 18.20 18.01
CA ALA A 272 -23.35 19.32 17.49
C ALA A 272 -23.65 19.64 16.02
N VAL A 273 -24.13 18.65 15.24
CA VAL A 273 -24.49 18.82 13.82
C VAL A 273 -25.98 19.11 13.67
N ARG A 274 -26.83 18.49 14.51
CA ARG A 274 -28.25 18.63 14.52
C ARG A 274 -28.72 18.81 15.97
N THR A 275 -28.99 20.06 16.40
CA THR A 275 -29.21 20.46 17.79
C THR A 275 -30.47 19.88 18.44
N ASP A 276 -31.46 19.46 17.63
CA ASP A 276 -32.70 18.83 18.09
C ASP A 276 -32.57 17.28 18.17
N ALA A 277 -31.37 16.74 17.97
CA ALA A 277 -31.18 15.28 18.02
C ALA A 277 -31.39 14.71 19.43
N PRO A 278 -32.14 13.60 19.59
CA PRO A 278 -32.25 12.91 20.85
C PRO A 278 -30.91 12.43 21.38
N THR A 279 -30.61 12.71 22.65
CA THR A 279 -29.36 12.31 23.31
C THR A 279 -29.15 10.80 23.33
N GLU A 280 -30.23 10.04 23.40
CA GLU A 280 -30.19 8.59 23.33
C GLU A 280 -29.78 8.08 21.95
N LEU A 281 -30.24 8.73 20.86
CA LEU A 281 -29.79 8.41 19.50
C LEU A 281 -28.32 8.75 19.32
N GLU A 282 -27.86 9.90 19.86
CA GLU A 282 -26.44 10.25 19.88
C GLU A 282 -25.59 9.14 20.54
N ARG A 283 -26.03 8.66 21.72
CA ARG A 283 -25.34 7.59 22.46
C ARG A 283 -25.26 6.28 21.63
N ILE A 284 -26.34 5.92 20.94
CA ILE A 284 -26.37 4.72 20.08
C ILE A 284 -25.37 4.87 18.91
N VAL A 285 -25.44 5.99 18.21
CA VAL A 285 -24.55 6.26 17.06
C VAL A 285 -23.09 6.37 17.52
N GLU A 286 -22.81 7.06 18.63
CA GLU A 286 -21.47 7.15 19.18
C GLU A 286 -20.90 5.78 19.54
N ARG A 287 -21.70 4.89 20.15
CA ARG A 287 -21.26 3.52 20.49
C ARG A 287 -21.02 2.68 19.25
N ALA A 288 -21.88 2.76 18.23
CA ALA A 288 -21.70 2.06 16.97
C ALA A 288 -20.42 2.50 16.22
N LEU A 289 -20.05 3.79 16.32
CA LEU A 289 -18.89 4.37 15.63
C LEU A 289 -17.58 4.31 16.44
N LYS A 290 -17.51 3.58 17.56
CA LYS A 290 -16.25 3.35 18.30
C LYS A 290 -15.25 2.64 17.42
N LYS A 291 -13.97 3.05 17.50
CA LYS A 291 -12.89 2.50 16.66
C LYS A 291 -12.50 1.09 17.08
N ARG A 292 -12.48 0.84 18.38
CA ARG A 292 -12.17 -0.49 18.96
C ARG A 292 -13.40 -1.38 18.94
N LEU A 293 -13.26 -2.61 18.49
CA LEU A 293 -14.33 -3.61 18.40
C LEU A 293 -14.99 -3.88 19.76
N GLU A 294 -14.19 -3.96 20.85
CA GLU A 294 -14.67 -4.25 22.21
C GLU A 294 -15.48 -3.11 22.80
N SER A 295 -15.35 -1.90 22.26
CA SER A 295 -16.08 -0.70 22.70
C SER A 295 -17.39 -0.48 21.95
N ARG A 296 -17.63 -1.26 20.87
CA ARG A 296 -18.88 -1.24 20.08
C ARG A 296 -19.96 -2.12 20.75
N TYR A 297 -21.07 -2.26 20.07
CA TYR A 297 -22.03 -3.29 20.37
C TYR A 297 -21.41 -4.67 20.08
N ALA A 298 -21.66 -5.64 20.95
CA ALA A 298 -21.13 -6.99 20.77
C ALA A 298 -21.84 -7.71 19.62
N SER A 299 -23.11 -7.40 19.39
CA SER A 299 -23.89 -7.92 18.26
C SER A 299 -24.90 -6.86 17.78
N VAL A 300 -25.45 -7.06 16.58
CA VAL A 300 -26.45 -6.14 16.01
C VAL A 300 -27.79 -6.22 16.76
N GLU A 301 -28.12 -7.34 17.43
CA GLU A 301 -29.29 -7.51 18.30
C GLU A 301 -29.22 -6.59 19.52
N GLU A 302 -28.03 -6.36 20.08
CA GLU A 302 -27.82 -5.41 21.16
C GLU A 302 -28.13 -3.97 20.71
N LEU A 303 -27.65 -3.58 19.53
CA LEU A 303 -27.94 -2.27 18.91
C LEU A 303 -29.45 -2.15 18.60
N LEU A 304 -30.06 -3.20 18.05
CA LEU A 304 -31.51 -3.23 17.76
C LEU A 304 -32.36 -3.05 19.01
N THR A 305 -31.93 -3.61 20.14
CA THR A 305 -32.61 -3.46 21.42
C THR A 305 -32.62 -1.98 21.86
N ASP A 306 -31.44 -1.31 21.81
CA ASP A 306 -31.35 0.12 22.14
C ASP A 306 -32.22 1.00 21.21
N LEU A 307 -32.26 0.67 19.90
CA LEU A 307 -33.12 1.37 18.91
C LEU A 307 -34.61 1.18 19.20
N ARG A 308 -35.05 -0.02 19.64
CA ARG A 308 -36.43 -0.31 20.00
C ARG A 308 -36.86 0.39 21.29
N GLU A 309 -35.98 0.43 22.29
CA GLU A 309 -36.23 1.16 23.54
C GLU A 309 -36.43 2.66 23.30
N LEU A 310 -35.66 3.26 22.39
CA LEU A 310 -35.81 4.67 22.05
C LEU A 310 -37.16 4.96 21.40
N LYS A 311 -37.71 4.07 20.58
CA LYS A 311 -39.02 4.20 19.95
C LYS A 311 -40.18 4.13 20.96
N THR A 312 -40.05 3.35 22.03
CA THR A 312 -41.09 3.16 23.04
C THR A 312 -41.16 4.30 24.05
N ARG A 313 -40.14 5.16 24.14
CA ARG A 313 -40.09 6.36 24.98
C ARG A 313 -40.67 7.57 24.23
N SER A 314 -41.99 7.63 24.02
CA SER A 314 -42.66 8.84 23.51
C SER A 314 -42.57 10.00 24.50
N PRO A 315 -42.48 11.28 24.05
CA PRO A 315 -42.35 12.46 24.91
C PRO A 315 -43.67 12.79 25.58
N GLY A 316 -43.82 12.38 26.84
CA GLY A 316 -45.03 12.68 27.62
C GLY A 316 -45.04 12.05 28.99
N ALA A 317 -43.96 12.10 29.78
CA ALA A 317 -44.04 11.88 31.23
C ALA A 317 -42.77 12.42 31.93
N THR A 318 -42.89 13.63 32.40
CA THR A 318 -42.01 14.19 33.45
C THR A 318 -42.02 13.25 34.66
N ARG A 319 -40.95 12.54 34.91
CA ARG A 319 -40.72 11.86 36.19
C ARG A 319 -39.56 12.50 36.90
N SER A 320 -39.89 13.05 38.05
CA SER A 320 -39.05 13.56 39.10
C SER A 320 -37.96 12.57 39.50
N SER A 321 -36.78 13.10 39.63
CA SER A 321 -35.60 12.41 40.11
C SER A 321 -35.82 11.87 41.53
N THR A 322 -35.88 10.55 41.66
CA THR A 322 -35.67 9.89 42.95
C THR A 322 -34.35 9.10 42.82
N ARG A 323 -33.39 9.63 43.53
CA ARG A 323 -32.04 9.09 43.70
C ARG A 323 -32.13 7.75 44.41
N ASN A 324 -32.03 6.64 43.68
CA ASN A 324 -31.83 5.33 44.29
C ASN A 324 -30.35 4.97 44.22
N GLN A 325 -29.80 4.82 45.43
CA GLN A 325 -28.46 4.34 45.69
C GLN A 325 -28.31 2.91 45.20
N LEU A 326 -27.25 2.64 44.48
CA LEU A 326 -26.79 1.28 44.11
C LEU A 326 -26.32 0.54 45.35
N PRO A 327 -26.67 -0.73 45.57
CA PRO A 327 -26.08 -1.55 46.60
C PRO A 327 -24.70 -2.01 46.15
N THR A 328 -23.72 -1.85 47.01
CA THR A 328 -22.36 -2.38 46.90
C THR A 328 -22.37 -3.91 46.85
N PRO A 329 -21.56 -4.53 45.99
CA PRO A 329 -21.45 -6.00 45.97
C PRO A 329 -20.66 -6.49 47.20
N THR A 330 -21.27 -7.27 48.01
CA THR A 330 -20.68 -8.01 49.13
C THR A 330 -19.67 -9.04 48.60
N ALA A 331 -18.47 -8.99 49.12
CA ALA A 331 -17.38 -9.96 48.84
C ALA A 331 -17.78 -11.37 49.26
N ARG A 332 -17.91 -12.26 48.27
CA ARG A 332 -18.05 -13.70 48.50
C ARG A 332 -16.67 -14.31 48.82
N ARG A 333 -16.43 -14.69 50.07
CA ARG A 333 -15.29 -15.44 50.55
C ARG A 333 -15.17 -16.79 49.82
N LYS A 334 -14.06 -17.06 49.14
CA LYS A 334 -13.68 -18.40 48.66
C LYS A 334 -13.15 -19.27 49.79
N PRO A 335 -13.46 -20.55 49.84
CA PRO A 335 -12.96 -21.45 50.89
C PRO A 335 -11.49 -21.81 50.63
N LYS A 336 -10.69 -21.80 51.76
CA LYS A 336 -9.26 -22.12 51.84
C LYS A 336 -9.06 -23.65 51.88
N TRP A 337 -8.94 -24.34 50.73
CA TRP A 337 -8.41 -25.71 50.75
C TRP A 337 -7.72 -26.20 49.48
N VAL A 338 -7.29 -25.29 48.58
CA VAL A 338 -6.61 -25.63 47.32
C VAL A 338 -5.08 -25.34 47.34
N VAL A 339 -4.48 -25.01 48.50
CA VAL A 339 -3.04 -24.69 48.56
C VAL A 339 -2.17 -25.92 48.96
N GLY A 340 -2.73 -27.12 49.10
CA GLY A 340 -2.02 -28.29 49.61
C GLY A 340 -1.43 -29.26 48.58
N LEU A 341 -1.64 -29.14 47.29
CA LEU A 341 -1.31 -30.20 46.30
C LEU A 341 -0.22 -29.86 45.26
N VAL A 342 0.40 -28.70 45.34
CA VAL A 342 1.48 -28.28 44.39
C VAL A 342 2.89 -28.52 44.98
N GLY A 343 2.99 -28.76 46.27
CA GLY A 343 4.29 -28.95 46.99
C GLY A 343 4.95 -30.34 46.81
N VAL A 344 4.23 -31.34 46.36
CA VAL A 344 4.73 -32.75 46.34
C VAL A 344 5.25 -33.20 44.97
N MET A 345 5.01 -32.47 43.91
CA MET A 345 5.45 -32.84 42.54
C MET A 345 6.81 -32.25 42.11
N ILE A 346 7.42 -31.36 42.90
CA ILE A 346 8.73 -30.75 42.57
C ILE A 346 9.92 -31.55 43.12
N ALA A 347 9.71 -32.49 44.06
CA ALA A 347 10.80 -33.26 44.69
C ALA A 347 11.19 -34.58 43.99
N ALA A 348 10.48 -35.00 42.92
CA ALA A 348 10.71 -36.28 42.24
C ALA A 348 11.51 -36.20 40.92
N VAL A 349 11.90 -35.01 40.44
CA VAL A 349 12.60 -34.85 39.15
C VAL A 349 14.10 -34.50 39.29
N ALA A 350 14.60 -34.32 40.53
CA ALA A 350 16.00 -33.92 40.76
C ALA A 350 16.96 -35.12 41.04
N GLY A 351 16.54 -36.35 40.87
CA GLY A 351 17.33 -37.54 41.27
C GLY A 351 17.85 -38.47 40.18
N GLY A 352 17.70 -38.14 38.87
CA GLY A 352 17.92 -39.15 37.84
C GLY A 352 18.85 -38.81 36.69
N SER A 353 19.88 -37.98 36.84
CA SER A 353 20.76 -37.62 35.70
C SER A 353 22.25 -37.50 36.08
N VAL A 354 22.81 -38.48 36.72
CA VAL A 354 24.29 -38.67 36.79
C VAL A 354 24.58 -40.15 36.69
N VAL A 355 24.65 -40.75 35.53
CA VAL A 355 25.44 -41.89 35.11
C VAL A 355 25.06 -42.21 33.64
N LEU A 356 25.73 -41.63 32.66
CA LEU A 356 26.09 -42.26 31.39
C LEU A 356 26.95 -41.32 30.55
N TYR A 357 28.15 -41.02 31.00
CA TYR A 357 29.17 -40.38 30.20
C TYR A 357 30.49 -41.09 30.36
N SER A 358 30.68 -42.19 29.62
CA SER A 358 32.03 -42.66 29.28
C SER A 358 31.95 -43.83 28.30
N LYS A 359 32.81 -43.79 27.30
CA LYS A 359 33.22 -44.86 26.38
C LYS A 359 32.51 -44.89 25.03
N VAL A 360 33.05 -44.15 24.03
CA VAL A 360 33.47 -44.79 22.81
C VAL A 360 34.80 -44.14 22.35
N ARG A 361 35.76 -45.02 22.24
CA ARG A 361 37.21 -44.80 22.01
C ARG A 361 37.50 -44.67 20.49
N TRP A 362 38.39 -43.77 20.16
CA TRP A 362 39.02 -43.61 18.85
C TRP A 362 39.67 -44.90 18.37
N ARG A 363 39.48 -45.24 17.10
CA ARG A 363 40.33 -46.15 16.38
C ARG A 363 40.90 -45.45 15.17
N THR A 364 42.17 -45.18 15.21
CA THR A 364 43.05 -44.77 14.10
C THR A 364 43.38 -45.98 13.22
N ALA A 365 43.30 -45.83 11.90
CA ALA A 365 43.98 -46.70 11.00
C ALA A 365 44.82 -45.83 10.00
N ARG A 366 46.07 -46.16 9.90
CA ARG A 366 47.10 -45.60 9.05
C ARG A 366 47.20 -46.36 7.70
N PRO A 367 47.94 -45.87 6.73
CA PRO A 367 47.71 -46.03 5.29
C PRO A 367 48.54 -47.16 4.62
N GLY A 368 48.05 -47.63 3.47
CA GLY A 368 48.72 -48.63 2.67
C GLY A 368 48.63 -48.32 1.20
N GLN A 369 49.75 -47.85 0.64
CA GLN A 369 50.35 -48.09 -0.66
C GLN A 369 49.51 -48.20 -1.94
N SER A 370 49.92 -47.35 -2.91
CA SER A 370 49.64 -47.39 -4.34
C SER A 370 50.19 -48.65 -5.04
N PRO A 371 49.69 -48.90 -6.22
CA PRO A 371 50.66 -49.09 -7.33
C PRO A 371 50.38 -48.18 -8.53
N SER A 372 51.52 -47.83 -9.16
CA SER A 372 51.68 -47.09 -10.37
C SER A 372 51.27 -47.88 -11.62
N ALA A 373 50.73 -47.23 -12.62
CA ALA A 373 51.34 -47.06 -13.97
C ALA A 373 50.28 -46.76 -15.04
N GLY A 374 50.62 -45.88 -15.91
CA GLY A 374 50.08 -45.88 -17.27
C GLY A 374 49.54 -44.54 -17.76
N ALA A 375 50.45 -43.69 -18.23
CA ALA A 375 50.16 -42.43 -18.91
C ALA A 375 49.32 -42.63 -20.18
N SER A 376 48.33 -41.77 -20.33
CA SER A 376 47.96 -41.26 -21.65
C SER A 376 47.34 -39.88 -21.47
N THR A 377 48.16 -38.88 -21.81
CA THR A 377 47.76 -37.47 -21.80
C THR A 377 46.92 -37.17 -23.03
N THR A 378 45.59 -37.12 -22.87
CA THR A 378 44.76 -36.32 -23.72
C THR A 378 44.30 -35.11 -22.93
N ARG A 379 44.95 -33.95 -23.16
CA ARG A 379 44.51 -32.64 -22.70
C ARG A 379 43.11 -32.39 -23.28
N SER A 380 42.10 -32.57 -22.46
CA SER A 380 40.79 -31.94 -22.71
C SER A 380 40.95 -30.43 -22.76
N PRO A 381 40.25 -29.71 -23.64
CA PRO A 381 40.25 -28.25 -23.62
C PRO A 381 39.82 -27.75 -22.24
N PRO A 382 40.40 -26.63 -21.73
CA PRO A 382 40.01 -26.09 -20.42
C PRO A 382 38.50 -25.87 -20.43
N LYS A 383 37.80 -26.49 -19.48
CA LYS A 383 36.40 -26.16 -19.21
C LYS A 383 36.32 -24.65 -18.98
N GLN A 384 35.59 -23.95 -19.84
CA GLN A 384 35.26 -22.55 -19.60
C GLN A 384 34.59 -22.44 -18.23
N ALA A 385 35.09 -21.56 -17.37
CA ALA A 385 34.56 -21.34 -16.04
C ALA A 385 33.06 -21.04 -16.13
N SER A 386 32.27 -21.80 -15.40
CA SER A 386 30.80 -21.68 -15.41
C SER A 386 30.33 -20.37 -14.81
N TYR A 387 31.12 -19.79 -13.91
CA TYR A 387 30.83 -18.54 -13.23
C TYR A 387 31.92 -17.48 -13.44
N GLN A 388 31.49 -16.24 -13.74
CA GLN A 388 32.36 -15.09 -13.90
C GLN A 388 31.99 -14.05 -12.81
N LEU A 389 32.86 -13.87 -11.82
CA LEU A 389 32.68 -12.97 -10.70
C LEU A 389 33.35 -11.62 -10.96
N ALA A 390 32.62 -10.53 -10.86
CA ALA A 390 33.20 -9.20 -10.76
C ALA A 390 33.15 -8.70 -9.30
N VAL A 391 34.33 -8.37 -8.76
CA VAL A 391 34.44 -7.75 -7.42
C VAL A 391 34.46 -6.24 -7.61
N LEU A 392 33.39 -5.58 -7.12
CA LEU A 392 33.24 -4.12 -7.17
C LEU A 392 34.04 -3.47 -6.06
N PRO A 393 34.48 -2.20 -6.23
CA PRO A 393 35.10 -1.45 -5.16
C PRO A 393 34.18 -1.38 -3.94
N PHE A 394 34.72 -1.74 -2.77
CA PHE A 394 34.05 -1.54 -1.50
C PHE A 394 33.98 -0.03 -1.22
N ARG A 395 32.97 0.41 -0.49
CA ARG A 395 32.80 1.81 -0.11
C ARG A 395 33.06 1.97 1.38
N TYR A 396 33.84 2.98 1.73
CA TYR A 396 34.09 3.32 3.11
C TYR A 396 33.06 4.30 3.64
N PHE A 397 32.65 4.08 4.89
CA PHE A 397 31.76 4.96 5.65
C PHE A 397 32.28 5.10 7.07
N GLY A 398 32.93 6.21 7.34
CA GLY A 398 33.51 6.52 8.65
C GLY A 398 33.83 7.99 8.78
N PRO A 399 34.30 8.42 9.97
CA PRO A 399 34.58 9.83 10.27
C PRO A 399 35.78 10.40 9.51
N ASP A 400 36.71 9.57 9.06
CA ASP A 400 37.92 10.02 8.36
C ASP A 400 37.90 9.60 6.87
N PRO A 401 37.72 10.56 5.95
CA PRO A 401 37.75 10.28 4.51
C PRO A 401 39.08 9.71 4.00
N ALA A 402 40.20 9.89 4.74
CA ALA A 402 41.47 9.33 4.35
C ALA A 402 41.52 7.80 4.41
N ASN A 403 40.56 7.17 5.10
CA ASN A 403 40.43 5.72 5.20
C ASN A 403 39.68 5.06 4.00
N ASP A 404 39.38 5.80 2.91
CA ASP A 404 38.97 5.22 1.63
C ASP A 404 39.97 4.17 1.10
N THR A 405 41.25 4.32 1.44
CA THR A 405 42.31 3.34 1.15
C THR A 405 42.05 1.98 1.76
N LEU A 406 41.44 1.91 2.94
CA LEU A 406 41.05 0.66 3.61
C LEU A 406 40.04 -0.14 2.78
N ALA A 407 39.06 0.55 2.21
CA ALA A 407 38.04 -0.11 1.36
C ALA A 407 38.70 -0.63 0.03
N GLU A 408 39.66 0.09 -0.51
CA GLU A 408 40.44 -0.35 -1.67
C GLU A 408 41.30 -1.58 -1.33
N GLU A 409 41.93 -1.60 -0.15
CA GLU A 409 42.73 -2.75 0.33
C GLU A 409 41.89 -3.99 0.50
N VAL A 410 40.72 -3.88 1.15
CA VAL A 410 39.78 -4.99 1.30
C VAL A 410 39.29 -5.50 -0.07
N THR A 411 38.98 -4.58 -0.99
CA THR A 411 38.60 -4.93 -2.36
C THR A 411 39.69 -5.71 -3.07
N ARG A 412 40.92 -5.26 -2.96
CA ARG A 412 42.12 -5.91 -3.59
C ARG A 412 42.33 -7.29 -2.97
N ALA A 413 42.38 -7.36 -1.63
CA ALA A 413 42.59 -8.62 -0.92
C ALA A 413 41.59 -9.69 -1.27
N LEU A 414 40.31 -9.33 -1.34
CA LEU A 414 39.22 -10.25 -1.76
C LEU A 414 39.39 -10.67 -3.22
N ARG A 415 39.72 -9.74 -4.13
CA ARG A 415 39.92 -10.06 -5.56
C ARG A 415 41.07 -11.03 -5.77
N ASP A 416 42.21 -10.76 -5.11
CA ASP A 416 43.41 -11.57 -5.25
C ASP A 416 43.22 -12.97 -4.64
N SER A 417 42.54 -13.07 -3.49
CA SER A 417 42.32 -14.36 -2.83
C SER A 417 41.26 -15.22 -3.50
N LEU A 418 40.20 -14.61 -4.09
CA LEU A 418 39.14 -15.33 -4.79
C LEU A 418 39.55 -15.77 -6.21
N GLY A 419 40.62 -15.20 -6.79
CA GLY A 419 41.21 -15.60 -8.08
C GLY A 419 42.00 -16.91 -8.05
N GLY A 420 42.25 -17.48 -6.86
CA GLY A 420 43.05 -18.66 -6.66
C GLY A 420 42.28 -20.00 -6.73
N VAL A 421 42.99 -21.08 -6.55
CA VAL A 421 42.64 -22.49 -6.84
C VAL A 421 41.43 -23.09 -6.11
N GLU A 422 40.79 -22.40 -5.19
CA GLU A 422 39.75 -22.97 -4.28
C GLU A 422 38.46 -23.44 -4.95
N PHE A 423 38.13 -22.99 -6.16
CA PHE A 423 36.88 -23.30 -6.87
C PHE A 423 37.01 -24.31 -8.04
N GLY A 424 38.11 -25.07 -8.11
CA GLY A 424 38.27 -26.15 -9.10
C GLY A 424 38.12 -25.72 -10.55
N GLY A 425 38.36 -24.44 -10.89
CA GLY A 425 38.23 -23.91 -12.25
C GLY A 425 36.80 -23.54 -12.65
N GLU A 426 35.81 -23.66 -11.78
CA GLU A 426 34.43 -23.33 -12.06
C GLU A 426 34.14 -21.84 -11.89
N LEU A 427 34.97 -21.10 -11.17
CA LEU A 427 34.89 -19.65 -10.96
C LEU A 427 36.07 -18.94 -11.62
N SER A 428 35.81 -17.90 -12.38
CA SER A 428 36.80 -16.94 -12.88
C SER A 428 36.50 -15.56 -12.35
N VAL A 429 37.47 -14.93 -11.67
CA VAL A 429 37.37 -13.55 -11.22
C VAL A 429 37.80 -12.63 -12.37
N LEU A 430 36.92 -11.74 -12.78
CA LEU A 430 37.16 -10.76 -13.82
C LEU A 430 38.18 -9.73 -13.30
N SER A 431 39.36 -9.68 -13.93
CA SER A 431 40.36 -8.63 -13.69
C SER A 431 39.85 -7.31 -14.27
N SER A 432 39.59 -6.33 -13.45
CA SER A 432 39.34 -4.97 -13.91
C SER A 432 40.66 -4.28 -14.21
N ALA A 433 41.27 -4.63 -15.35
CA ALA A 433 42.16 -3.66 -15.98
C ALA A 433 41.27 -2.60 -16.62
N ASP A 434 41.54 -1.33 -16.30
CA ASP A 434 41.14 -0.17 -17.06
C ASP A 434 39.63 0.27 -17.04
N GLY A 435 39.12 0.77 -15.93
CA GLY A 435 37.85 1.51 -15.97
C GLY A 435 37.19 1.85 -14.66
N LEU A 436 37.59 1.22 -13.55
CA LEU A 436 36.89 1.43 -12.26
C LEU A 436 37.55 2.48 -11.33
N ARG A 437 38.47 3.29 -11.86
CA ARG A 437 39.06 4.42 -11.12
C ARG A 437 38.10 5.60 -11.15
N GLY A 438 37.53 5.87 -10.00
CA GLY A 438 36.99 7.17 -9.63
C GLY A 438 35.77 7.62 -10.35
N THR A 439 34.59 7.27 -9.80
CA THR A 439 33.51 8.25 -9.69
C THR A 439 32.50 7.75 -8.66
N LYS A 440 32.12 8.62 -7.72
CA LYS A 440 30.99 8.42 -6.83
C LYS A 440 29.76 8.15 -7.71
N ALA A 441 29.10 6.97 -7.56
CA ALA A 441 27.83 6.62 -8.18
C ALA A 441 27.77 6.48 -9.72
N SER A 442 28.79 5.90 -10.38
CA SER A 442 28.64 5.53 -11.80
C SER A 442 28.09 4.10 -11.96
N PRO A 443 27.12 3.90 -12.87
CA PRO A 443 26.68 2.53 -13.22
C PRO A 443 27.85 1.71 -13.75
N LEU A 444 27.85 0.40 -13.46
CA LEU A 444 28.82 -0.56 -13.97
C LEU A 444 29.06 -0.36 -15.47
N PRO A 445 30.34 -0.34 -15.93
CA PRO A 445 30.65 -0.33 -17.35
C PRO A 445 29.91 -1.46 -18.07
N GLY A 446 29.33 -1.14 -19.22
CA GLY A 446 28.46 -2.05 -19.95
C GLY A 446 29.09 -3.40 -20.31
N ASP A 447 30.41 -3.41 -20.53
CA ASP A 447 31.23 -4.58 -20.83
C ASP A 447 31.40 -5.52 -19.63
N VAL A 448 31.62 -4.99 -18.42
CA VAL A 448 31.69 -5.78 -17.17
C VAL A 448 30.31 -6.37 -16.84
N ARG A 449 29.25 -5.60 -17.02
CA ARG A 449 27.87 -6.06 -16.79
C ARG A 449 27.45 -7.15 -17.77
N ALA A 450 27.96 -7.11 -19.02
CA ALA A 450 27.67 -8.10 -20.05
C ALA A 450 28.40 -9.43 -19.82
N ARG A 451 29.57 -9.40 -19.19
CA ARG A 451 30.45 -10.58 -19.00
C ARG A 451 30.24 -11.24 -17.63
N ALA A 452 30.03 -10.48 -16.57
CA ALA A 452 29.85 -11.05 -15.23
C ALA A 452 28.48 -11.71 -15.11
N ASN A 453 28.44 -12.90 -14.48
CA ASN A 453 27.21 -13.52 -14.04
C ASN A 453 27.05 -13.54 -12.50
N LEU A 454 28.08 -13.07 -11.78
CA LEU A 454 28.05 -12.79 -10.35
C LEU A 454 28.76 -11.47 -10.07
N LEU A 455 28.21 -10.66 -9.17
CA LEU A 455 28.80 -9.41 -8.68
C LEU A 455 28.97 -9.50 -7.17
N LEU A 456 30.18 -9.20 -6.67
CA LEU A 456 30.46 -9.01 -5.27
C LEU A 456 30.61 -7.51 -5.00
N ALA A 457 29.77 -6.93 -4.17
CA ALA A 457 29.84 -5.54 -3.72
C ALA A 457 29.89 -5.49 -2.21
N GLY A 458 30.53 -4.47 -1.62
CA GLY A 458 30.60 -4.38 -0.18
C GLY A 458 30.80 -2.96 0.36
N VAL A 459 30.73 -2.88 1.68
CA VAL A 459 30.94 -1.65 2.45
C VAL A 459 31.85 -1.92 3.63
N VAL A 460 32.62 -0.91 3.99
CA VAL A 460 33.45 -0.82 5.20
C VAL A 460 32.85 0.31 6.04
N ILE A 461 32.41 0.00 7.24
CA ILE A 461 31.84 0.97 8.17
C ILE A 461 32.74 1.08 9.38
N GLN A 462 33.14 2.29 9.71
CA GLN A 462 33.87 2.58 10.95
C GLN A 462 33.00 3.47 11.84
N ASP A 463 32.69 2.95 13.03
CA ASP A 463 32.08 3.73 14.11
C ASP A 463 32.99 3.68 15.33
N ARG A 464 33.70 4.80 15.57
CA ARG A 464 34.72 4.94 16.60
C ARG A 464 35.82 3.86 16.48
N GLU A 465 35.90 2.95 17.44
CA GLU A 465 36.89 1.85 17.49
C GLU A 465 36.38 0.54 16.87
N LEU A 466 35.17 0.56 16.28
CA LEU A 466 34.53 -0.63 15.71
C LEU A 466 34.54 -0.58 14.18
N LEU A 467 35.03 -1.64 13.56
CA LEU A 467 34.95 -1.85 12.10
C LEU A 467 33.91 -2.90 11.77
N THR A 468 33.14 -2.62 10.71
CA THR A 468 32.20 -3.59 10.14
C THR A 468 32.50 -3.72 8.65
N PHE A 469 32.76 -4.93 8.18
CA PHE A 469 32.86 -5.28 6.77
C PHE A 469 31.62 -6.05 6.35
N ALA A 470 30.93 -5.61 5.33
CA ALA A 470 29.82 -6.34 4.76
C ALA A 470 30.00 -6.55 3.25
N ALA A 471 29.70 -7.74 2.79
CA ALA A 471 29.74 -8.12 1.37
C ALA A 471 28.41 -8.70 0.92
N THR A 472 28.02 -8.39 -0.31
CA THR A 472 26.76 -8.82 -0.94
C THR A 472 27.07 -9.45 -2.28
N LEU A 473 26.65 -10.69 -2.49
CA LEU A 473 26.72 -11.39 -3.77
C LEU A 473 25.42 -11.16 -4.54
N ARG A 474 25.52 -10.73 -5.81
CA ARG A 474 24.38 -10.35 -6.65
C ARG A 474 24.43 -11.05 -8.00
N ASP A 475 23.25 -11.33 -8.56
CA ASP A 475 23.08 -11.68 -9.97
C ASP A 475 22.87 -10.39 -10.78
N PRO A 476 23.77 -10.04 -11.72
CA PRO A 476 23.68 -8.80 -12.49
C PRO A 476 22.54 -8.81 -13.52
N LYS A 477 22.08 -9.98 -14.00
CA LYS A 477 21.01 -10.12 -15.00
C LYS A 477 19.64 -9.95 -14.36
N GLU A 478 19.45 -10.62 -13.24
CA GLU A 478 18.19 -10.58 -12.49
C GLU A 478 18.14 -9.42 -11.50
N ARG A 479 19.24 -8.70 -11.28
CA ARG A 479 19.41 -7.66 -10.26
C ARG A 479 19.07 -8.15 -8.84
N LEU A 480 19.25 -9.44 -8.59
CA LEU A 480 18.90 -10.08 -7.34
C LEU A 480 20.12 -10.19 -6.42
N VAL A 481 19.92 -9.98 -5.12
CA VAL A 481 20.89 -10.35 -4.10
C VAL A 481 20.77 -11.85 -3.85
N VAL A 482 21.85 -12.56 -4.15
CA VAL A 482 21.91 -14.03 -3.99
C VAL A 482 22.23 -14.39 -2.53
N ASN A 483 23.17 -13.64 -1.91
CA ASN A 483 23.55 -13.81 -0.51
C ASN A 483 24.28 -12.57 0.01
N ALA A 484 24.43 -12.46 1.34
CA ALA A 484 25.18 -11.40 2.00
C ALA A 484 25.85 -11.92 3.28
N THR A 485 26.99 -11.32 3.63
CA THR A 485 27.71 -11.59 4.88
C THR A 485 28.22 -10.30 5.52
N GLU A 486 28.41 -10.36 6.82
CA GLU A 486 28.90 -9.23 7.62
C GLU A 486 29.82 -9.75 8.71
N VAL A 487 30.94 -9.06 8.96
CA VAL A 487 31.86 -9.30 10.07
C VAL A 487 32.14 -7.98 10.78
N GLN A 488 32.18 -8.02 12.11
CA GLN A 488 32.36 -6.85 12.95
C GLN A 488 33.38 -7.12 14.05
N GLY A 489 34.22 -6.13 14.37
CA GLY A 489 35.17 -6.22 15.47
C GLY A 489 35.95 -4.92 15.65
N PRO A 490 36.83 -4.86 16.69
CA PRO A 490 37.65 -3.70 16.97
C PRO A 490 38.63 -3.38 15.82
N THR A 491 38.96 -2.09 15.69
CA THR A 491 39.91 -1.60 14.63
C THR A 491 41.32 -2.21 14.71
N ASP A 492 41.76 -2.61 15.91
CA ASP A 492 43.04 -3.29 16.12
C ASP A 492 43.09 -4.73 15.60
N GLN A 493 41.93 -5.32 15.27
CA GLN A 493 41.80 -6.69 14.73
C GLN A 493 41.57 -6.70 13.21
N LEU A 494 41.96 -5.67 12.49
CA LEU A 494 41.75 -5.48 11.07
C LEU A 494 42.08 -6.73 10.23
N GLY A 495 43.23 -7.34 10.44
CA GLY A 495 43.65 -8.54 9.70
C GLY A 495 42.76 -9.76 9.93
N GLN A 496 42.27 -9.95 11.15
CA GLN A 496 41.36 -11.02 11.51
C GLN A 496 39.98 -10.80 10.86
N LEU A 497 39.52 -9.56 10.84
CA LEU A 497 38.24 -9.18 10.21
C LEU A 497 38.28 -9.36 8.68
N GLN A 498 39.40 -9.00 8.04
CA GLN A 498 39.58 -9.24 6.60
C GLN A 498 39.61 -10.73 6.27
N GLU A 499 40.29 -11.55 7.08
CA GLU A 499 40.34 -13.01 6.89
C GLU A 499 38.97 -13.66 7.13
N SER A 500 38.23 -13.23 8.16
CA SER A 500 36.88 -13.69 8.44
C SER A 500 35.90 -13.32 7.30
N LEU A 501 36.02 -12.10 6.75
CA LEU A 501 35.23 -11.68 5.58
C LEU A 501 35.56 -12.56 4.37
N ARG A 502 36.84 -12.83 4.11
CA ARG A 502 37.29 -13.70 3.00
C ARG A 502 36.71 -15.11 3.10
N GLN A 503 36.75 -15.70 4.29
CA GLN A 503 36.20 -17.05 4.55
C GLN A 503 34.70 -17.08 4.32
N ASN A 504 33.97 -16.09 4.86
CA ASN A 504 32.53 -15.98 4.70
C ASN A 504 32.13 -15.78 3.24
N VAL A 505 32.86 -14.96 2.49
CA VAL A 505 32.60 -14.74 1.05
C VAL A 505 32.88 -16.02 0.27
N ALA A 506 33.96 -16.75 0.58
CA ALA A 506 34.27 -18.04 -0.04
C ALA A 506 33.14 -19.06 0.24
N GLU A 507 32.63 -19.14 1.47
CA GLU A 507 31.49 -20.01 1.84
C GLU A 507 30.23 -19.67 1.03
N ILE A 508 29.90 -18.39 0.87
CA ILE A 508 28.76 -17.95 0.05
C ILE A 508 28.93 -18.37 -1.42
N LEU A 509 30.14 -18.20 -1.97
CA LEU A 509 30.46 -18.58 -3.34
C LEU A 509 30.41 -20.11 -3.51
N HIS A 510 30.96 -20.88 -2.59
CA HIS A 510 30.87 -22.33 -2.58
C HIS A 510 29.42 -22.80 -2.57
N THR A 511 28.57 -22.20 -1.72
CA THR A 511 27.14 -22.50 -1.63
C THR A 511 26.40 -22.20 -2.93
N LYS A 512 26.83 -21.19 -3.71
CA LYS A 512 26.22 -20.83 -5.01
C LYS A 512 26.73 -21.68 -6.18
N ILE A 513 28.05 -22.01 -6.18
CA ILE A 513 28.72 -22.67 -7.33
C ILE A 513 28.50 -24.19 -7.28
N ARG A 514 28.63 -24.81 -6.11
CA ARG A 514 28.30 -26.22 -5.94
C ARG A 514 26.81 -26.42 -5.89
N ALA A 515 26.27 -27.34 -6.66
CA ALA A 515 24.87 -27.74 -6.52
C ALA A 515 24.60 -28.07 -5.06
N ALA A 516 23.59 -27.44 -4.49
CA ALA A 516 23.22 -27.66 -3.08
C ALA A 516 22.61 -29.06 -2.96
N ASP A 517 23.37 -30.01 -2.46
CA ASP A 517 23.01 -31.43 -2.41
C ASP A 517 22.29 -31.81 -1.12
N GLY A 518 22.06 -30.85 -0.19
CA GLY A 518 21.45 -31.13 1.12
C GLY A 518 20.44 -30.06 1.59
N PRO A 519 19.53 -30.43 2.52
CA PRO A 519 18.50 -29.54 3.02
C PRO A 519 19.06 -28.30 3.73
N ARG A 520 20.24 -28.42 4.36
CA ARG A 520 20.92 -27.31 5.04
C ARG A 520 21.41 -26.25 4.07
N GLU A 521 22.08 -26.69 2.99
CA GLU A 521 22.63 -25.81 1.96
C GLU A 521 21.53 -25.08 1.16
N LEU A 522 20.47 -25.80 0.77
CA LEU A 522 19.29 -25.22 0.13
C LEU A 522 18.61 -24.20 1.05
N SER A 523 18.50 -24.49 2.34
CA SER A 523 17.94 -23.55 3.33
C SER A 523 18.83 -22.30 3.49
N LYS A 524 20.17 -22.44 3.50
CA LYS A 524 21.10 -21.29 3.52
C LYS A 524 20.93 -20.39 2.27
N GLN A 525 20.83 -21.00 1.06
CA GLN A 525 20.57 -20.25 -0.17
C GLN A 525 19.23 -19.50 -0.12
N GLY A 526 18.16 -20.16 0.33
CA GLY A 526 16.86 -19.53 0.51
C GLY A 526 16.90 -18.32 1.45
N ARG A 527 17.65 -18.42 2.55
CA ARG A 527 17.86 -17.30 3.49
C ARG A 527 18.66 -16.15 2.86
N GLY A 528 19.58 -16.43 1.95
CA GLY A 528 20.27 -15.40 1.19
C GLY A 528 19.29 -14.49 0.44
N TYR A 529 18.29 -15.07 -0.22
CA TYR A 529 17.25 -14.30 -0.88
C TYR A 529 16.40 -13.47 0.10
N LEU A 530 16.17 -13.93 1.35
CA LEU A 530 15.45 -13.17 2.36
C LEU A 530 16.17 -11.89 2.82
N GLN A 531 17.47 -11.68 2.51
CA GLN A 531 18.15 -10.41 2.79
C GLN A 531 17.53 -9.22 2.02
N ARG A 532 16.85 -9.50 0.90
CA ARG A 532 16.12 -8.52 0.10
C ARG A 532 14.67 -8.97 -0.07
N TYR A 533 14.01 -9.13 1.07
CA TYR A 533 12.59 -9.49 1.17
C TYR A 533 11.63 -8.40 0.65
N ASP A 534 12.14 -7.23 0.35
CA ASP A 534 11.44 -6.12 -0.32
C ASP A 534 11.06 -6.43 -1.78
N ARG A 535 11.56 -7.52 -2.35
CA ARG A 535 11.28 -7.97 -3.73
C ARG A 535 10.54 -9.29 -3.73
N ILE A 536 9.37 -9.31 -4.37
CA ILE A 536 8.50 -10.50 -4.40
C ILE A 536 9.22 -11.71 -5.03
N GLN A 537 10.00 -11.50 -6.11
CA GLN A 537 10.75 -12.55 -6.75
C GLN A 537 11.79 -13.23 -5.84
N ASN A 538 12.41 -12.46 -4.93
CA ASN A 538 13.32 -13.02 -3.94
C ASN A 538 12.59 -13.94 -2.96
N LEU A 539 11.37 -13.59 -2.56
CA LEU A 539 10.55 -14.40 -1.67
C LEU A 539 10.13 -15.71 -2.36
N GLU A 540 9.74 -15.65 -3.63
CA GLU A 540 9.37 -16.83 -4.43
C GLU A 540 10.57 -17.77 -4.63
N ASN A 541 11.75 -17.21 -4.93
CA ASN A 541 12.99 -17.99 -5.04
C ASN A 541 13.36 -18.64 -3.70
N ALA A 542 13.24 -17.93 -2.59
CA ALA A 542 13.47 -18.45 -1.25
C ALA A 542 12.50 -19.61 -0.94
N ILE A 543 11.21 -19.42 -1.18
CA ILE A 543 10.17 -20.45 -0.97
C ILE A 543 10.50 -21.72 -1.78
N SER A 544 10.84 -21.57 -3.06
CA SER A 544 11.21 -22.71 -3.91
C SER A 544 12.40 -23.49 -3.37
N LEU A 545 13.42 -22.81 -2.81
CA LEU A 545 14.58 -23.46 -2.21
C LEU A 545 14.23 -24.16 -0.90
N PHE A 546 13.36 -23.56 -0.08
CA PHE A 546 12.89 -24.20 1.15
C PHE A 546 12.02 -25.43 0.84
N ASP A 547 11.18 -25.39 -0.20
CA ASP A 547 10.41 -26.53 -0.64
C ASP A 547 11.31 -27.69 -1.11
N LYS A 548 12.39 -27.40 -1.86
CA LYS A 548 13.38 -28.41 -2.23
C LYS A 548 14.10 -28.98 -1.02
N ALA A 549 14.48 -28.13 -0.04
CA ALA A 549 15.09 -28.58 1.20
C ALA A 549 14.17 -29.56 1.96
N LEU A 550 12.86 -29.26 2.01
CA LEU A 550 11.84 -30.07 2.69
C LEU A 550 11.44 -31.33 1.90
N GLN A 551 11.65 -31.36 0.59
CA GLN A 551 11.53 -32.59 -0.21
C GLN A 551 12.65 -33.60 0.14
N LEU A 552 13.87 -33.11 0.46
CA LEU A 552 14.99 -33.94 0.87
C LEU A 552 14.89 -34.38 2.34
N ASP A 553 14.41 -33.48 3.22
CA ASP A 553 14.19 -33.75 4.65
C ASP A 553 12.93 -32.99 5.12
N SER A 554 11.82 -33.69 5.15
CA SER A 554 10.52 -33.16 5.55
C SER A 554 10.45 -32.76 7.03
N THR A 555 11.45 -33.14 7.85
CA THR A 555 11.54 -32.81 9.28
C THR A 555 12.50 -31.66 9.58
N TYR A 556 13.13 -31.06 8.57
CA TYR A 556 14.12 -30.01 8.74
C TYR A 556 13.49 -28.69 9.23
N ALA A 557 13.39 -28.53 10.55
CA ALA A 557 12.75 -27.39 11.22
C ALA A 557 13.23 -26.00 10.75
N PRO A 558 14.54 -25.75 10.50
CA PRO A 558 14.98 -24.43 10.03
C PRO A 558 14.39 -24.04 8.67
N ALA A 559 14.16 -24.99 7.76
CA ALA A 559 13.53 -24.73 6.48
C ALA A 559 12.04 -24.44 6.63
N HIS A 560 11.33 -25.14 7.52
CA HIS A 560 9.95 -24.85 7.84
C HIS A 560 9.79 -23.43 8.42
N ALA A 561 10.61 -23.04 9.39
CA ALA A 561 10.59 -21.71 10.00
C ALA A 561 10.89 -20.60 8.98
N ALA A 562 11.93 -20.77 8.16
CA ALA A 562 12.29 -19.80 7.13
C ALA A 562 11.24 -19.70 6.00
N ARG A 563 10.59 -20.82 5.63
CA ARG A 563 9.47 -20.83 4.69
C ARG A 563 8.25 -20.11 5.25
N ALA A 564 7.96 -20.27 6.54
CA ALA A 564 6.90 -19.53 7.21
C ALA A 564 7.16 -18.02 7.18
N GLU A 565 8.39 -17.59 7.51
CA GLU A 565 8.83 -16.19 7.37
C GLU A 565 8.63 -15.68 5.95
N ALA A 566 9.08 -16.43 4.94
CA ALA A 566 8.97 -16.04 3.53
C ALA A 566 7.51 -15.85 3.12
N TYR A 567 6.60 -16.75 3.52
CA TYR A 567 5.17 -16.61 3.23
C TYR A 567 4.52 -15.42 3.93
N VAL A 568 4.87 -15.11 5.20
CA VAL A 568 4.35 -13.90 5.86
C VAL A 568 4.84 -12.62 5.15
N ARG A 569 6.13 -12.57 4.77
CA ARG A 569 6.68 -11.44 4.02
C ARG A 569 6.04 -11.32 2.63
N HIS A 570 5.79 -12.45 1.95
CA HIS A 570 5.07 -12.49 0.68
C HIS A 570 3.64 -11.94 0.83
N TYR A 571 2.91 -12.33 1.88
CA TYR A 571 1.61 -11.75 2.19
C TYR A 571 1.68 -10.23 2.40
N ARG A 572 2.70 -9.74 3.13
CA ARG A 572 2.86 -8.29 3.37
C ARG A 572 3.00 -7.48 2.06
N LEU A 573 3.65 -8.06 1.04
CA LEU A 573 3.83 -7.42 -0.27
C LEU A 573 2.65 -7.65 -1.23
N SER A 574 2.20 -8.89 -1.38
CA SER A 574 1.20 -9.30 -2.38
C SER A 574 -0.24 -9.16 -1.89
N LYS A 575 -0.47 -9.13 -0.55
CA LYS A 575 -1.79 -9.25 0.11
C LYS A 575 -2.55 -10.55 -0.23
N ASP A 576 -1.85 -11.57 -0.71
CA ASP A 576 -2.42 -12.88 -1.01
C ASP A 576 -2.66 -13.66 0.29
N ALA A 577 -3.92 -13.81 0.68
CA ALA A 577 -4.32 -14.50 1.92
C ALA A 577 -3.87 -15.97 1.96
N THR A 578 -3.74 -16.64 0.81
CA THR A 578 -3.26 -18.04 0.76
C THR A 578 -1.84 -18.17 1.29
N SER A 579 -1.05 -17.10 1.23
CA SER A 579 0.30 -17.06 1.81
C SER A 579 0.28 -17.12 3.33
N LEU A 580 -0.72 -16.57 4.02
CA LEU A 580 -0.86 -16.72 5.47
C LEU A 580 -1.25 -18.14 5.87
N GLU A 581 -2.11 -18.80 5.12
CA GLU A 581 -2.47 -20.20 5.35
C GLU A 581 -1.25 -21.12 5.21
N ARG A 582 -0.44 -20.91 4.16
CA ARG A 582 0.81 -21.63 3.92
C ARG A 582 1.86 -21.31 4.99
N ALA A 583 1.92 -20.07 5.46
CA ALA A 583 2.77 -19.68 6.58
C ALA A 583 2.39 -20.42 7.84
N ASN A 584 1.09 -20.49 8.18
CA ASN A 584 0.61 -21.20 9.36
C ASN A 584 0.93 -22.70 9.29
N ALA A 585 0.70 -23.34 8.16
CA ALA A 585 1.05 -24.75 7.96
C ALA A 585 2.57 -24.99 8.15
N SER A 586 3.42 -24.12 7.59
CA SER A 586 4.86 -24.19 7.75
C SER A 586 5.29 -23.94 9.20
N LEU A 587 4.67 -22.98 9.87
CA LEU A 587 4.93 -22.66 11.28
C LEU A 587 4.54 -23.82 12.20
N THR A 588 3.39 -24.46 11.96
CA THR A 588 2.94 -25.63 12.71
C THR A 588 3.95 -26.77 12.59
N ALA A 589 4.45 -27.05 11.39
CA ALA A 589 5.48 -28.05 11.15
C ALA A 589 6.80 -27.68 11.86
N ALA A 590 7.21 -26.39 11.81
CA ALA A 590 8.42 -25.92 12.50
C ALA A 590 8.33 -26.10 14.03
N LEU A 591 7.16 -25.84 14.62
CA LEU A 591 6.92 -26.03 16.06
C LEU A 591 6.93 -27.51 16.49
N GLN A 592 6.46 -28.40 15.61
CA GLN A 592 6.49 -29.84 15.89
C GLN A 592 7.88 -30.43 15.80
N THR A 593 8.73 -29.95 14.91
CA THR A 593 10.05 -30.52 14.59
C THR A 593 11.20 -29.80 15.29
N GLY A 594 11.03 -28.53 15.74
CA GLY A 594 12.11 -27.74 16.32
C GLY A 594 11.61 -26.65 17.27
N GLN A 595 11.07 -27.04 18.45
CA GLN A 595 10.43 -26.11 19.39
C GLN A 595 11.36 -25.03 19.97
N ASN A 596 12.66 -25.24 20.03
CA ASN A 596 13.62 -24.34 20.69
C ASN A 596 14.47 -23.51 19.71
N LEU A 597 14.02 -23.30 18.50
CA LEU A 597 14.75 -22.46 17.54
C LEU A 597 14.26 -21.01 17.62
N GLY A 598 15.17 -20.05 17.84
CA GLY A 598 14.86 -18.61 17.85
C GLY A 598 14.13 -18.17 16.57
N GLN A 599 14.48 -18.77 15.44
CA GLN A 599 13.84 -18.52 14.16
C GLN A 599 12.38 -18.99 14.08
N THR A 600 12.03 -20.09 14.74
CA THR A 600 10.63 -20.56 14.82
C THR A 600 9.78 -19.53 15.57
N TYR A 601 10.30 -18.99 16.68
CA TYR A 601 9.64 -17.92 17.43
C TYR A 601 9.59 -16.60 16.66
N PHE A 602 10.62 -16.29 15.89
CA PHE A 602 10.59 -15.14 14.98
C PHE A 602 9.47 -15.27 13.94
N ALA A 603 9.40 -16.39 13.22
CA ALA A 603 8.34 -16.64 12.24
C ALA A 603 6.93 -16.61 12.89
N ARG A 604 6.80 -17.12 14.15
CA ARG A 604 5.57 -17.04 14.92
C ARG A 604 5.20 -15.59 15.26
N GLY A 605 6.17 -14.77 15.64
CA GLY A 605 5.98 -13.35 15.90
C GLY A 605 5.52 -12.59 14.66
N LEU A 606 6.15 -12.85 13.52
CA LEU A 606 5.74 -12.27 12.22
C LEU A 606 4.31 -12.66 11.83
N TYR A 607 3.95 -13.93 11.99
CA TYR A 607 2.62 -14.43 11.69
C TYR A 607 1.56 -13.79 12.59
N ARG A 608 1.79 -13.76 13.92
CA ARG A 608 0.90 -13.13 14.90
C ARG A 608 0.71 -11.63 14.59
N ALA A 609 1.79 -10.92 14.31
CA ALA A 609 1.72 -9.52 13.89
C ALA A 609 0.90 -9.33 12.59
N ALA A 610 1.04 -10.25 11.62
CA ALA A 610 0.29 -10.20 10.38
C ALA A 610 -1.20 -10.53 10.55
N THR A 611 -1.56 -11.26 11.59
CA THR A 611 -2.95 -11.64 11.94
C THR A 611 -3.58 -10.73 13.01
N GLY A 612 -2.88 -9.66 13.46
CA GLY A 612 -3.40 -8.66 14.40
C GLY A 612 -3.24 -9.03 15.89
N ASP A 613 -2.56 -10.15 16.22
CA ASP A 613 -2.20 -10.51 17.60
C ASP A 613 -0.90 -9.80 18.01
N GLU A 614 -0.97 -8.48 18.25
CA GLU A 614 0.20 -7.64 18.58
C GLU A 614 0.88 -8.06 19.89
N LEU A 615 0.11 -8.41 20.94
CA LEU A 615 0.68 -8.83 22.22
C LEU A 615 1.35 -10.20 22.11
N GLY A 616 0.72 -11.15 21.44
CA GLY A 616 1.33 -12.45 21.19
C GLY A 616 2.53 -12.36 20.23
N ALA A 617 2.55 -11.39 19.33
CA ALA A 617 3.72 -11.09 18.50
C ALA A 617 4.90 -10.62 19.37
N VAL A 618 4.66 -9.67 20.30
CA VAL A 618 5.66 -9.18 21.26
C VAL A 618 6.26 -10.34 22.05
N GLU A 619 5.43 -11.20 22.67
CA GLU A 619 5.90 -12.38 23.41
C GLU A 619 6.79 -13.30 22.57
N SER A 620 6.36 -13.60 21.33
CA SER A 620 7.10 -14.47 20.43
C SER A 620 8.43 -13.87 19.99
N LEU A 621 8.46 -12.56 19.71
CA LEU A 621 9.68 -11.85 19.30
C LEU A 621 10.66 -11.68 20.46
N GLN A 622 10.19 -11.47 21.70
CA GLN A 622 11.03 -11.46 22.89
C GLN A 622 11.67 -12.83 23.13
N GLU A 623 10.89 -13.91 22.97
CA GLU A 623 11.44 -15.26 23.11
C GLU A 623 12.44 -15.58 21.99
N SER A 624 12.21 -15.14 20.76
CA SER A 624 13.20 -15.24 19.69
C SER A 624 14.52 -14.55 20.05
N LEU A 625 14.44 -13.30 20.57
CA LEU A 625 15.62 -12.54 21.00
C LEU A 625 16.35 -13.13 22.22
N ARG A 626 15.62 -13.83 23.09
CA ARG A 626 16.21 -14.54 24.24
C ARG A 626 17.02 -15.75 23.80
N ILE A 627 16.56 -16.46 22.77
CA ILE A 627 17.23 -17.66 22.22
C ILE A 627 18.38 -17.24 21.30
N ASP A 628 18.12 -16.28 20.40
CA ASP A 628 19.07 -15.85 19.38
C ASP A 628 18.91 -14.34 19.14
N ALA A 629 19.87 -13.56 19.69
CA ALA A 629 19.85 -12.10 19.61
C ALA A 629 20.27 -11.63 18.22
N THR A 630 19.32 -11.56 17.29
CA THR A 630 19.54 -11.10 15.92
C THR A 630 18.75 -9.82 15.58
N SER A 631 19.16 -9.13 14.54
CA SER A 631 18.61 -7.84 14.14
C SER A 631 17.12 -7.90 13.74
N ASP A 632 16.70 -8.93 12.99
CA ASP A 632 15.34 -9.01 12.46
C ASP A 632 14.26 -9.12 13.54
N PRO A 633 14.38 -9.99 14.59
CA PRO A 633 13.45 -9.99 15.71
C PRO A 633 13.44 -8.67 16.49
N ALA A 634 14.61 -8.01 16.69
CA ALA A 634 14.67 -6.71 17.37
C ALA A 634 13.92 -5.63 16.59
N ARG A 635 14.06 -5.62 15.28
CA ARG A 635 13.37 -4.72 14.35
C ARG A 635 11.85 -4.91 14.38
N GLU A 636 11.39 -6.16 14.25
CA GLU A 636 9.96 -6.46 14.28
C GLU A 636 9.35 -6.21 15.67
N LEU A 637 10.10 -6.45 16.75
CA LEU A 637 9.66 -6.09 18.10
C LEU A 637 9.50 -4.58 18.26
N ALA A 638 10.41 -3.78 17.68
CA ALA A 638 10.29 -2.34 17.64
C ALA A 638 9.02 -1.89 16.88
N ASN A 639 8.71 -2.53 15.74
CA ASN A 639 7.49 -2.27 14.99
C ASN A 639 6.22 -2.55 15.84
N GLN A 640 6.23 -3.62 16.63
CA GLN A 640 5.10 -3.93 17.53
C GLN A 640 4.99 -2.92 18.68
N TYR A 641 6.12 -2.47 19.26
CA TYR A 641 6.10 -1.42 20.27
C TYR A 641 5.59 -0.09 19.71
N ASP A 642 5.97 0.28 18.47
CA ASP A 642 5.42 1.47 17.80
C ASP A 642 3.90 1.35 17.55
N ALA A 643 3.41 0.18 17.11
CA ALA A 643 1.99 -0.09 16.94
C ALA A 643 1.21 0.03 18.27
N LEU A 644 1.80 -0.42 19.37
CA LEU A 644 1.27 -0.31 20.72
C LEU A 644 1.48 1.08 21.36
N ASN A 645 2.02 2.06 20.61
CA ASN A 645 2.35 3.42 21.08
C ASN A 645 3.37 3.46 22.25
N ARG A 646 4.25 2.45 22.33
CA ARG A 646 5.36 2.34 23.30
C ARG A 646 6.63 2.90 22.65
N LEU A 647 6.66 4.25 22.45
CA LEU A 647 7.61 4.90 21.54
C LEU A 647 9.06 4.83 22.00
N GLU A 648 9.34 4.92 23.29
CA GLU A 648 10.71 4.84 23.85
C GLU A 648 11.28 3.43 23.67
N GLU A 649 10.47 2.40 23.92
CA GLU A 649 10.87 1.01 23.77
C GLU A 649 11.04 0.63 22.29
N ALA A 650 10.17 1.18 21.40
CA ALA A 650 10.33 1.05 19.97
C ALA A 650 11.67 1.62 19.50
N GLN A 651 11.99 2.87 19.86
CA GLN A 651 13.26 3.50 19.52
C GLN A 651 14.46 2.70 20.03
N ALA A 652 14.42 2.24 21.29
CA ALA A 652 15.49 1.44 21.89
C ALA A 652 15.74 0.12 21.11
N MET A 653 14.65 -0.56 20.68
CA MET A 653 14.77 -1.81 19.92
C MET A 653 15.23 -1.58 18.48
N TYR A 654 14.84 -0.47 17.80
CA TYR A 654 15.40 -0.12 16.51
C TYR A 654 16.92 0.15 16.59
N LEU A 655 17.37 0.91 17.59
CA LEU A 655 18.79 1.15 17.82
C LEU A 655 19.54 -0.15 18.11
N ARG A 656 18.96 -1.05 18.93
CA ARG A 656 19.51 -2.38 19.16
C ARG A 656 19.59 -3.21 17.88
N ALA A 657 18.58 -3.16 17.01
CA ALA A 657 18.60 -3.87 15.74
C ALA A 657 19.74 -3.38 14.82
N ILE A 658 19.99 -2.06 14.80
CA ILE A 658 21.11 -1.47 14.06
C ILE A 658 22.45 -1.90 14.66
N SER A 659 22.60 -1.88 16.00
CA SER A 659 23.85 -2.31 16.66
C SER A 659 24.17 -3.78 16.40
N LEU A 660 23.16 -4.65 16.29
CA LEU A 660 23.32 -6.08 15.97
C LEU A 660 23.74 -6.32 14.50
N ARG A 661 23.38 -5.42 13.57
CA ARG A 661 23.75 -5.51 12.14
C ARG A 661 23.92 -4.11 11.52
N PRO A 662 25.05 -3.43 11.74
CA PRO A 662 25.28 -2.06 11.28
C PRO A 662 25.32 -1.87 9.76
N ALA A 663 25.60 -2.91 8.99
CA ALA A 663 25.56 -2.86 7.52
C ALA A 663 24.24 -3.30 6.90
N TYR A 664 23.22 -3.59 7.70
CA TYR A 664 21.93 -4.04 7.22
C TYR A 664 20.95 -2.87 7.06
N TRP A 665 20.63 -2.55 5.83
CA TRP A 665 19.79 -1.41 5.43
C TRP A 665 18.44 -1.33 6.15
N ALA A 666 17.81 -2.50 6.46
CA ALA A 666 16.44 -2.54 6.95
C ALA A 666 16.31 -1.93 8.36
N GLY A 667 17.32 -2.06 9.23
CA GLY A 667 17.31 -1.44 10.55
C GLY A 667 17.23 0.08 10.48
N TYR A 668 18.02 0.69 9.61
CA TYR A 668 18.01 2.14 9.38
C TYR A 668 16.71 2.60 8.75
N LYS A 669 16.19 1.86 7.75
CA LYS A 669 14.92 2.17 7.10
C LYS A 669 13.77 2.20 8.11
N ASP A 670 13.66 1.21 8.97
CA ASP A 670 12.56 1.12 9.91
C ASP A 670 12.63 2.22 10.97
N LEU A 671 13.83 2.53 11.51
CA LEU A 671 14.02 3.66 12.43
C LEU A 671 13.74 5.00 11.75
N ALA A 672 14.18 5.18 10.50
CA ALA A 672 13.91 6.40 9.74
C ALA A 672 12.39 6.57 9.49
N THR A 673 11.70 5.48 9.14
CA THR A 673 10.25 5.47 8.95
C THR A 673 9.51 5.78 10.26
N PHE A 674 9.98 5.24 11.38
CA PHE A 674 9.47 5.57 12.71
C PHE A 674 9.61 7.07 13.01
N TYR A 675 10.80 7.67 12.80
CA TYR A 675 10.98 9.11 13.00
C TYR A 675 10.14 9.95 12.04
N GLN A 676 10.03 9.54 10.77
CA GLN A 676 9.17 10.23 9.79
C GLN A 676 7.69 10.20 10.17
N LYS A 677 7.19 9.06 10.65
CA LYS A 677 5.82 8.88 11.15
C LYS A 677 5.52 9.82 12.32
N HIS A 678 6.50 10.02 13.19
CA HIS A 678 6.39 10.91 14.36
C HIS A 678 6.90 12.34 14.10
N LEU A 679 6.96 12.77 12.81
CA LEU A 679 7.33 14.11 12.35
C LEU A 679 8.76 14.57 12.76
N ARG A 680 9.61 13.66 13.18
CA ARG A 680 11.03 13.90 13.52
C ARG A 680 11.89 13.82 12.25
N LEU A 681 11.64 14.73 11.29
CA LEU A 681 12.24 14.67 9.95
C LEU A 681 13.75 14.85 9.95
N GLN A 682 14.28 15.68 10.87
CA GLN A 682 15.72 15.91 11.01
C GLN A 682 16.47 14.65 11.49
N ASP A 683 15.81 13.82 12.33
CA ASP A 683 16.36 12.55 12.79
C ASP A 683 16.22 11.45 11.73
N ALA A 684 15.16 11.52 10.90
CA ALA A 684 14.92 10.56 9.84
C ALA A 684 15.90 10.70 8.65
N LEU A 685 16.29 11.94 8.30
CA LEU A 685 17.08 12.23 7.11
C LEU A 685 18.40 11.47 7.06
N PRO A 686 19.31 11.55 8.05
CA PRO A 686 20.61 10.86 7.98
C PRO A 686 20.45 9.33 7.93
N LEU A 687 19.36 8.79 8.46
CA LEU A 687 19.09 7.36 8.41
C LEU A 687 18.64 6.92 7.01
N PHE A 688 17.79 7.68 6.32
CA PHE A 688 17.43 7.38 4.93
C PHE A 688 18.61 7.58 3.97
N GLU A 689 19.49 8.57 4.21
CA GLU A 689 20.75 8.72 3.48
C GLU A 689 21.61 7.45 3.66
N ARG A 690 21.64 6.93 4.89
CA ARG A 690 22.33 5.68 5.19
C ARG A 690 21.70 4.48 4.47
N VAL A 691 20.36 4.41 4.38
CA VAL A 691 19.66 3.37 3.59
C VAL A 691 20.07 3.43 2.13
N ALA A 692 20.10 4.63 1.50
CA ALA A 692 20.51 4.79 0.11
C ALA A 692 21.97 4.39 -0.12
N GLN A 693 22.84 4.61 0.87
CA GLN A 693 24.23 4.15 0.83
C GLN A 693 24.34 2.61 0.88
N LEU A 694 23.56 1.95 1.75
CA LEU A 694 23.61 0.51 1.97
C LEU A 694 22.85 -0.27 0.90
N ALA A 695 21.78 0.30 0.32
CA ALA A 695 20.96 -0.28 -0.73
C ALA A 695 20.81 0.67 -1.93
N PRO A 696 21.88 1.01 -2.66
CA PRO A 696 21.87 2.00 -3.74
C PRO A 696 21.15 1.53 -5.01
N ASP A 697 20.77 0.27 -5.09
CA ASP A 697 20.01 -0.35 -6.17
C ASP A 697 18.52 -0.50 -5.85
N ASP A 698 18.08 0.04 -4.70
CA ASP A 698 16.69 0.02 -4.29
C ASP A 698 16.02 1.36 -4.58
N HIS A 699 15.05 1.36 -5.49
CA HIS A 699 14.23 2.52 -5.84
C HIS A 699 13.56 3.15 -4.61
N SER A 700 13.11 2.32 -3.66
CA SER A 700 12.38 2.82 -2.47
C SER A 700 13.28 3.62 -1.51
N SER A 701 14.59 3.36 -1.51
CA SER A 701 15.56 4.13 -0.73
C SER A 701 15.56 5.60 -1.13
N TYR A 702 15.51 5.87 -2.42
CA TYR A 702 15.53 7.23 -2.96
C TYR A 702 14.17 7.92 -2.93
N THR A 703 13.08 7.17 -3.10
CA THR A 703 11.74 7.76 -2.95
C THR A 703 11.40 8.11 -1.51
N ASN A 704 11.95 7.39 -0.53
CA ASN A 704 11.86 7.77 0.88
C ASN A 704 12.66 9.05 1.18
N LEU A 705 13.89 9.15 0.65
CA LEU A 705 14.71 10.37 0.73
C LEU A 705 13.97 11.57 0.12
N PHE A 706 13.44 11.41 -1.10
CA PHE A 706 12.59 12.43 -1.71
C PHE A 706 11.49 12.89 -0.78
N GLY A 707 10.76 11.96 -0.13
CA GLY A 707 9.67 12.28 0.78
C GLY A 707 10.09 13.15 1.98
N VAL A 708 11.30 12.93 2.51
CA VAL A 708 11.84 13.74 3.62
C VAL A 708 12.36 15.09 3.11
N TYR A 709 13.18 15.12 2.05
CA TYR A 709 13.69 16.35 1.45
C TYR A 709 12.56 17.29 1.04
N TYR A 710 11.50 16.75 0.40
CA TYR A 710 10.32 17.54 0.03
C TYR A 710 9.65 18.21 1.24
N LYS A 711 9.43 17.45 2.34
CA LYS A 711 8.84 18.00 3.57
C LYS A 711 9.74 19.03 4.24
N LEU A 712 11.06 18.91 4.10
CA LEU A 712 12.06 19.89 4.57
C LEU A 712 12.26 21.06 3.60
N LYS A 713 11.57 21.08 2.45
CA LYS A 713 11.69 22.07 1.36
C LYS A 713 13.07 22.11 0.70
N MET A 714 13.81 21.05 0.77
CA MET A 714 15.11 20.85 0.12
C MET A 714 14.87 20.31 -1.29
N TYR A 715 14.38 21.17 -2.19
CA TYR A 715 13.86 20.75 -3.50
C TYR A 715 14.95 20.23 -4.44
N SER A 716 16.17 20.76 -4.34
CA SER A 716 17.31 20.31 -5.14
C SER A 716 17.71 18.89 -4.80
N GLU A 717 17.88 18.60 -3.52
CA GLU A 717 18.22 17.27 -3.00
C GLU A 717 17.07 16.27 -3.25
N ALA A 718 15.83 16.76 -3.16
CA ALA A 718 14.66 15.96 -3.52
C ALA A 718 14.66 15.55 -5.00
N ALA A 719 15.06 16.48 -5.90
CA ALA A 719 15.17 16.19 -7.32
C ALA A 719 16.33 15.22 -7.62
N GLU A 720 17.49 15.38 -6.98
CA GLU A 720 18.62 14.44 -7.12
C GLU A 720 18.25 13.02 -6.66
N ALA A 721 17.52 12.90 -5.55
CA ALA A 721 17.01 11.62 -5.09
C ALA A 721 16.06 10.99 -6.12
N LEU A 722 15.16 11.77 -6.73
CA LEU A 722 14.26 11.27 -7.77
C LEU A 722 14.99 10.89 -9.07
N GLU A 723 16.06 11.59 -9.44
CA GLU A 723 16.92 11.22 -10.57
C GLU A 723 17.58 9.86 -10.34
N ALA A 724 18.07 9.60 -9.12
CA ALA A 724 18.58 8.28 -8.75
C ALA A 724 17.48 7.20 -8.78
N ALA A 725 16.28 7.51 -8.29
CA ALA A 725 15.15 6.59 -8.34
C ALA A 725 14.75 6.23 -9.78
N VAL A 726 14.65 7.21 -10.67
CA VAL A 726 14.35 7.02 -12.11
C VAL A 726 15.41 6.18 -12.83
N ALA A 727 16.68 6.33 -12.45
CA ALA A 727 17.77 5.54 -13.04
C ALA A 727 17.66 4.05 -12.70
N ILE A 728 17.03 3.71 -11.57
CA ILE A 728 16.81 2.33 -11.12
C ILE A 728 15.54 1.75 -11.74
N ASP A 729 14.43 2.44 -11.56
CA ASP A 729 13.10 2.00 -12.03
C ASP A 729 12.26 3.22 -12.49
N PRO A 730 12.24 3.48 -13.81
CA PRO A 730 11.51 4.61 -14.36
C PRO A 730 10.00 4.39 -14.32
N SER A 731 9.28 5.24 -13.58
CA SER A 731 7.81 5.25 -13.55
C SER A 731 7.24 6.62 -13.91
N ALA A 732 5.97 6.63 -14.37
CA ALA A 732 5.28 7.87 -14.68
C ALA A 732 5.19 8.80 -13.45
N LEU A 733 4.90 8.22 -12.27
CA LEU A 733 4.80 8.95 -11.02
C LEU A 733 6.14 9.59 -10.64
N THR A 734 7.24 8.84 -10.71
CA THR A 734 8.58 9.34 -10.34
C THR A 734 9.02 10.47 -11.27
N TYR A 735 8.75 10.37 -12.59
CA TYR A 735 9.01 11.46 -13.52
C TYR A 735 8.12 12.69 -13.27
N TYR A 736 6.85 12.51 -12.92
CA TYR A 736 5.96 13.60 -12.51
C TYR A 736 6.51 14.33 -11.27
N GLN A 737 6.90 13.58 -10.24
CA GLN A 737 7.48 14.15 -9.03
C GLN A 737 8.78 14.89 -9.31
N LEU A 738 9.66 14.35 -10.16
CA LEU A 738 10.90 15.02 -10.59
C LEU A 738 10.60 16.34 -11.32
N GLY A 739 9.63 16.32 -12.22
CA GLY A 739 9.17 17.54 -12.91
C GLY A 739 8.66 18.58 -11.93
N THR A 740 7.93 18.15 -10.89
CA THR A 740 7.42 19.05 -9.85
C THR A 740 8.56 19.67 -9.02
N MET A 741 9.59 18.90 -8.66
CA MET A 741 10.77 19.46 -7.96
C MET A 741 11.50 20.46 -8.83
N ARG A 742 11.78 20.16 -10.10
CA ARG A 742 12.41 21.06 -11.04
C ARG A 742 11.58 22.34 -11.30
N TYR A 743 10.24 22.21 -11.30
CA TYR A 743 9.34 23.35 -11.34
C TYR A 743 9.48 24.28 -10.12
N LEU A 744 9.52 23.69 -8.91
CA LEU A 744 9.68 24.43 -7.65
C LEU A 744 11.05 25.10 -7.52
N GLU A 745 12.08 24.57 -8.17
CA GLU A 745 13.41 25.18 -8.30
C GLU A 745 13.45 26.33 -9.34
N GLY A 746 12.37 26.51 -10.12
CA GLY A 746 12.36 27.45 -11.26
C GLY A 746 13.07 26.90 -12.51
N ARG A 747 13.44 25.64 -12.54
CA ARG A 747 14.11 24.95 -13.66
C ARG A 747 13.09 24.42 -14.65
N PHE A 748 12.32 25.32 -15.25
CA PHE A 748 11.18 24.99 -16.09
C PHE A 748 11.50 24.12 -17.32
N PRO A 749 12.63 24.30 -18.03
CA PRO A 749 12.97 23.43 -19.16
C PRO A 749 13.16 21.96 -18.75
N GLU A 750 13.79 21.70 -17.61
CA GLU A 750 14.00 20.35 -17.07
C GLU A 750 12.69 19.77 -16.52
N ALA A 751 11.82 20.60 -15.91
CA ALA A 751 10.48 20.20 -15.49
C ALA A 751 9.65 19.70 -16.70
N ILE A 752 9.67 20.43 -17.83
CA ILE A 752 8.99 20.03 -19.08
C ILE A 752 9.49 18.65 -19.54
N GLN A 753 10.82 18.43 -19.58
CA GLN A 753 11.38 17.16 -20.02
C GLN A 753 10.93 15.99 -19.13
N ALA A 754 10.87 16.22 -17.82
CA ALA A 754 10.41 15.20 -16.87
C ALA A 754 8.91 14.90 -17.05
N TYR A 755 8.06 15.91 -17.21
CA TYR A 755 6.63 15.72 -17.47
C TYR A 755 6.37 15.03 -18.81
N GLU A 756 7.11 15.37 -19.87
CA GLU A 756 7.03 14.69 -21.17
C GLU A 756 7.38 13.20 -21.04
N LYS A 757 8.41 12.85 -20.24
CA LYS A 757 8.74 11.44 -19.94
C LYS A 757 7.64 10.74 -19.15
N SER A 758 7.03 11.42 -18.19
CA SER A 758 5.88 10.90 -17.45
C SER A 758 4.72 10.59 -18.38
N LEU A 759 4.38 11.53 -19.27
CA LEU A 759 3.28 11.37 -20.24
C LEU A 759 3.54 10.29 -21.31
N LYS A 760 4.80 10.03 -21.64
CA LYS A 760 5.15 8.88 -22.50
C LYS A 760 4.81 7.54 -21.86
N LEU A 761 4.90 7.45 -20.52
CA LEU A 761 4.57 6.24 -19.76
C LEU A 761 3.07 6.18 -19.39
N ASN A 762 2.45 7.35 -19.15
CA ASN A 762 1.02 7.44 -18.84
C ASN A 762 0.40 8.66 -19.53
N PRO A 763 -0.06 8.55 -20.79
CA PRO A 763 -0.61 9.67 -21.55
C PRO A 763 -1.98 10.15 -21.04
N ASN A 764 -2.67 9.39 -20.20
CA ASN A 764 -4.00 9.71 -19.69
C ASN A 764 -3.98 10.43 -18.33
N ASP A 765 -2.85 10.94 -17.90
CA ASP A 765 -2.75 11.68 -16.65
C ASP A 765 -2.96 13.18 -16.83
N ALA A 766 -4.18 13.64 -16.54
CA ALA A 766 -4.55 15.05 -16.65
C ALA A 766 -3.73 15.97 -15.71
N ALA A 767 -3.25 15.47 -14.57
CA ALA A 767 -2.42 16.26 -13.65
C ALA A 767 -1.06 16.57 -14.27
N THR A 768 -0.44 15.58 -14.89
CA THR A 768 0.84 15.75 -15.60
C THR A 768 0.70 16.67 -16.81
N TRP A 769 -0.40 16.55 -17.60
CA TRP A 769 -0.69 17.49 -18.68
C TRP A 769 -0.84 18.92 -18.16
N GLY A 770 -1.57 19.13 -17.08
CA GLY A 770 -1.71 20.44 -16.44
C GLY A 770 -0.37 21.02 -15.97
N ALA A 771 0.44 20.21 -15.28
CA ALA A 771 1.77 20.61 -14.79
C ALA A 771 2.75 20.92 -15.94
N LEU A 772 2.68 20.18 -17.05
CA LEU A 772 3.43 20.47 -18.27
C LEU A 772 3.06 21.87 -18.83
N GLY A 773 1.77 22.18 -18.91
CA GLY A 773 1.28 23.49 -19.31
C GLY A 773 1.76 24.59 -18.39
N ASP A 774 1.70 24.36 -17.06
CA ASP A 774 2.16 25.30 -16.03
C ASP A 774 3.66 25.61 -16.18
N ALA A 775 4.51 24.60 -16.38
CA ALA A 775 5.94 24.79 -16.58
C ALA A 775 6.25 25.49 -17.92
N ALA A 776 5.56 25.15 -19.01
CA ALA A 776 5.78 25.69 -20.34
C ALA A 776 5.45 27.19 -20.41
N ARG A 777 4.58 27.73 -19.55
CA ARG A 777 4.25 29.16 -19.47
C ARG A 777 5.46 30.04 -19.17
N PHE A 778 6.46 29.51 -18.45
CA PHE A 778 7.68 30.25 -18.06
C PHE A 778 8.83 30.10 -19.05
N VAL A 779 8.61 29.38 -20.18
CA VAL A 779 9.64 29.17 -21.19
C VAL A 779 9.25 29.91 -22.50
N LYS A 780 10.05 30.88 -22.89
CA LYS A 780 9.79 31.63 -24.12
C LYS A 780 9.71 30.71 -25.36
N GLY A 781 8.71 30.92 -26.22
CA GLY A 781 8.53 30.18 -27.47
C GLY A 781 7.84 28.81 -27.29
N ARG A 782 7.21 28.53 -26.14
CA ARG A 782 6.49 27.26 -25.84
C ARG A 782 4.97 27.46 -25.74
N ALA A 783 4.43 28.51 -26.35
CA ALA A 783 2.99 28.79 -26.29
C ALA A 783 2.12 27.68 -26.92
N ASP A 784 2.66 26.97 -27.91
CA ASP A 784 2.08 25.79 -28.55
C ASP A 784 1.94 24.64 -27.54
N VAL A 785 2.99 24.35 -26.78
CA VAL A 785 2.98 23.32 -25.73
C VAL A 785 1.99 23.66 -24.62
N VAL A 786 1.89 24.95 -24.24
CA VAL A 786 0.91 25.39 -23.22
C VAL A 786 -0.52 25.12 -23.70
N ALA A 787 -0.82 25.47 -24.95
CA ALA A 787 -2.16 25.29 -25.52
C ALA A 787 -2.53 23.81 -25.65
N GLU A 788 -1.63 22.98 -26.17
CA GLU A 788 -1.81 21.55 -26.31
C GLU A 788 -1.98 20.86 -24.94
N ALA A 789 -1.09 21.14 -23.98
CA ALA A 789 -1.09 20.53 -22.68
C ALA A 789 -2.39 20.80 -21.90
N TYR A 790 -2.83 22.06 -21.87
CA TYR A 790 -4.09 22.39 -21.21
C TYR A 790 -5.32 21.85 -21.95
N GLN A 791 -5.28 21.75 -23.27
CA GLN A 791 -6.37 21.14 -24.04
C GLN A 791 -6.53 19.67 -23.68
N HIS A 792 -5.44 18.90 -23.59
CA HIS A 792 -5.46 17.50 -23.14
C HIS A 792 -5.92 17.37 -21.69
N ALA A 793 -5.38 18.19 -20.78
CA ALA A 793 -5.77 18.19 -19.38
C ALA A 793 -7.27 18.44 -19.20
N VAL A 794 -7.80 19.46 -19.90
CA VAL A 794 -9.23 19.80 -19.87
C VAL A 794 -10.08 18.67 -20.44
N ALA A 795 -9.70 18.09 -21.60
CA ALA A 795 -10.46 17.02 -22.23
C ALA A 795 -10.60 15.79 -21.33
N LEU A 796 -9.50 15.38 -20.65
CA LEU A 796 -9.52 14.28 -19.70
C LEU A 796 -10.43 14.60 -18.50
N LYS A 797 -10.31 15.80 -17.91
CA LYS A 797 -11.12 16.21 -16.76
C LYS A 797 -12.58 16.49 -17.09
N GLU A 798 -12.91 16.83 -18.33
CA GLU A 798 -14.29 16.91 -18.77
C GLU A 798 -14.99 15.56 -18.81
N GLY A 799 -14.24 14.49 -19.13
CA GLY A 799 -14.71 13.12 -18.95
C GLY A 799 -15.13 12.83 -17.53
N GLU A 800 -14.28 13.17 -16.56
CA GLU A 800 -14.59 13.02 -15.13
C GLU A 800 -15.76 13.92 -14.68
N LEU A 801 -15.82 15.17 -15.19
CA LEU A 801 -16.89 16.13 -14.85
C LEU A 801 -18.27 15.68 -15.35
N ARG A 802 -18.35 14.94 -16.46
CA ARG A 802 -19.61 14.32 -16.90
C ARG A 802 -20.15 13.31 -15.90
N VAL A 803 -19.26 12.55 -15.26
CA VAL A 803 -19.61 11.58 -14.22
C VAL A 803 -19.91 12.29 -12.89
N ARG A 804 -19.19 13.36 -12.57
CA ARG A 804 -19.30 14.13 -11.32
C ARG A 804 -19.62 15.60 -11.57
N PRO A 805 -20.84 15.94 -12.07
CA PRO A 805 -21.17 17.29 -12.55
C PRO A 805 -21.22 18.37 -11.45
N ARG A 806 -21.27 17.98 -10.17
CA ARG A 806 -21.26 18.89 -9.00
C ARG A 806 -19.92 18.96 -8.30
N ASP A 807 -18.85 18.41 -8.87
CA ASP A 807 -17.51 18.48 -8.27
C ASP A 807 -16.91 19.87 -8.44
N ALA A 808 -16.86 20.63 -7.34
CA ALA A 808 -16.37 22.01 -7.32
C ALA A 808 -14.87 22.10 -7.60
N ARG A 809 -14.06 21.20 -7.04
CA ARG A 809 -12.60 21.20 -7.24
C ARG A 809 -12.23 20.91 -8.68
N LEU A 810 -12.91 19.95 -9.30
CA LEU A 810 -12.72 19.59 -10.68
C LEU A 810 -13.07 20.77 -11.62
N ARG A 811 -14.16 21.49 -11.33
CA ARG A 811 -14.52 22.72 -12.07
C ARG A 811 -13.49 23.84 -11.89
N ALA A 812 -12.99 24.02 -10.68
CA ALA A 812 -11.97 25.03 -10.38
C ALA A 812 -10.66 24.73 -11.12
N GLN A 813 -10.26 23.47 -11.20
CA GLN A 813 -9.08 23.02 -11.95
C GLN A 813 -9.24 23.23 -13.46
N ILE A 814 -10.38 22.83 -14.03
CA ILE A 814 -10.70 23.10 -15.45
C ILE A 814 -10.70 24.61 -15.75
N ALA A 815 -11.21 25.44 -14.83
CA ALA A 815 -11.23 26.89 -15.01
C ALA A 815 -9.81 27.47 -15.05
N ASP A 816 -8.91 27.00 -14.22
CA ASP A 816 -7.51 27.42 -14.19
C ASP A 816 -6.81 27.12 -15.53
N TRP A 817 -6.99 25.93 -16.09
CA TRP A 817 -6.39 25.56 -17.38
C TRP A 817 -7.05 26.25 -18.59
N LEU A 818 -8.33 26.59 -18.50
CA LEU A 818 -9.06 27.29 -19.55
C LEU A 818 -8.75 28.79 -19.63
N ILE A 819 -8.14 29.38 -18.59
CA ILE A 819 -8.06 30.84 -18.51
C ILE A 819 -7.31 31.49 -19.66
N LEU A 820 -6.30 30.80 -20.19
CA LEU A 820 -5.50 31.31 -21.33
C LEU A 820 -6.19 31.10 -22.68
N SER A 821 -6.97 30.02 -22.86
CA SER A 821 -7.61 29.63 -24.12
C SER A 821 -9.05 30.13 -24.23
N ASN A 822 -9.81 30.13 -23.13
CA ASN A 822 -11.22 30.50 -23.11
C ASN A 822 -11.62 31.17 -21.78
N LYS A 823 -11.22 32.43 -21.66
CA LYS A 823 -11.47 33.26 -20.47
C LYS A 823 -12.95 33.32 -20.06
N LYS A 824 -13.87 33.40 -21.02
CA LYS A 824 -15.32 33.45 -20.72
C LYS A 824 -15.79 32.16 -20.07
N ARG A 825 -15.33 31.02 -20.56
CA ARG A 825 -15.65 29.69 -19.99
C ARG A 825 -14.98 29.50 -18.66
N ALA A 826 -13.71 29.84 -18.50
CA ALA A 826 -12.97 29.79 -17.24
C ALA A 826 -13.70 30.53 -16.10
N LEU A 827 -14.10 31.81 -16.36
CA LEU A 827 -14.87 32.62 -15.44
C LEU A 827 -16.25 32.01 -15.08
N ARG A 828 -16.89 31.32 -16.04
CA ARG A 828 -18.15 30.62 -15.78
C ARG A 828 -17.95 29.40 -14.88
N GLU A 829 -16.95 28.55 -15.17
CA GLU A 829 -16.69 27.35 -14.38
C GLU A 829 -16.20 27.68 -12.95
N ILE A 830 -15.35 28.71 -12.79
CA ILE A 830 -14.91 29.10 -11.43
C ILE A 830 -16.06 29.66 -10.60
N ARG A 831 -16.98 30.43 -11.19
CA ARG A 831 -18.18 30.91 -10.47
C ARG A 831 -19.08 29.75 -10.04
N LYS A 832 -19.24 28.72 -10.91
CA LYS A 832 -19.98 27.50 -10.54
C LYS A 832 -19.28 26.75 -9.42
N ALA A 833 -17.95 26.63 -9.44
CA ALA A 833 -17.17 25.99 -8.40
C ALA A 833 -17.36 26.70 -7.04
N LEU A 834 -17.24 28.04 -7.02
CA LEU A 834 -17.47 28.85 -5.84
C LEU A 834 -18.91 28.77 -5.31
N ALA A 835 -19.90 28.67 -6.21
CA ALA A 835 -21.30 28.50 -5.82
C ALA A 835 -21.58 27.11 -5.22
N LEU A 836 -20.86 26.09 -5.65
CA LEU A 836 -20.98 24.71 -5.14
C LEU A 836 -20.28 24.51 -3.79
N LYS A 837 -19.08 25.09 -3.64
CA LYS A 837 -18.26 25.00 -2.41
C LYS A 837 -17.51 26.30 -2.14
N PRO A 838 -18.16 27.31 -1.54
CA PRO A 838 -17.52 28.58 -1.20
C PRO A 838 -16.51 28.46 -0.05
N ASP A 839 -16.63 27.42 0.74
CA ASP A 839 -15.82 27.09 1.92
C ASP A 839 -14.69 26.09 1.65
N ASP A 840 -14.35 25.84 0.40
CA ASP A 840 -13.24 24.98 0.01
C ASP A 840 -11.99 25.82 -0.32
N SER A 841 -10.94 25.65 0.48
CA SER A 841 -9.69 26.44 0.35
C SER A 841 -9.01 26.26 -1.03
N TYR A 842 -9.06 25.04 -1.61
CA TYR A 842 -8.53 24.77 -2.96
C TYR A 842 -9.32 25.52 -4.04
N VAL A 843 -10.65 25.52 -3.96
CA VAL A 843 -11.52 26.26 -4.90
C VAL A 843 -11.24 27.75 -4.83
N GLN A 844 -11.06 28.29 -3.60
CA GLN A 844 -10.74 29.71 -3.39
C GLN A 844 -9.38 30.09 -3.97
N VAL A 845 -8.34 29.28 -3.77
CA VAL A 845 -7.01 29.60 -4.32
C VAL A 845 -7.01 29.51 -5.85
N LYS A 846 -7.73 28.54 -6.45
CA LYS A 846 -7.89 28.47 -7.91
C LYS A 846 -8.72 29.66 -8.43
N ALA A 847 -9.69 30.13 -7.66
CA ALA A 847 -10.43 31.36 -8.00
C ALA A 847 -9.51 32.58 -7.98
N ALA A 848 -8.63 32.71 -7.01
CA ALA A 848 -7.65 33.80 -6.95
C ALA A 848 -6.77 33.82 -8.20
N LEU A 849 -6.26 32.66 -8.67
CA LEU A 849 -5.45 32.53 -9.88
C LEU A 849 -6.25 32.94 -11.14
N VAL A 850 -7.47 32.43 -11.30
CA VAL A 850 -8.33 32.73 -12.44
C VAL A 850 -8.72 34.21 -12.48
N TYR A 851 -9.01 34.83 -11.32
CA TYR A 851 -9.34 36.24 -11.24
C TYR A 851 -8.13 37.14 -11.49
N GLU A 852 -6.93 36.81 -10.98
CA GLU A 852 -5.70 37.55 -11.22
C GLU A 852 -5.36 37.56 -12.72
N GLN A 853 -5.37 36.42 -13.35
CA GLN A 853 -5.12 36.30 -14.80
C GLN A 853 -6.25 36.93 -15.64
N SER A 854 -7.41 37.16 -15.00
CA SER A 854 -8.51 37.94 -15.63
C SER A 854 -8.40 39.43 -15.40
N ARG A 855 -7.36 39.93 -14.70
CA ARG A 855 -7.19 41.33 -14.24
C ARG A 855 -8.33 41.82 -13.34
N MET A 856 -8.87 40.91 -12.53
CA MET A 856 -9.93 41.17 -11.53
C MET A 856 -9.31 41.16 -10.14
N ARG A 857 -8.32 42.02 -9.90
CA ARG A 857 -7.44 41.99 -8.72
C ARG A 857 -8.19 42.03 -7.39
N ASP A 858 -9.25 42.81 -7.27
CA ASP A 858 -10.05 42.85 -6.04
C ASP A 858 -10.68 41.50 -5.69
N LYS A 859 -11.17 40.79 -6.71
CA LYS A 859 -11.71 39.43 -6.53
C LYS A 859 -10.61 38.42 -6.27
N ALA A 860 -9.45 38.61 -6.87
CA ALA A 860 -8.31 37.74 -6.63
C ALA A 860 -7.82 37.83 -5.17
N ILE A 861 -7.66 39.05 -4.64
CA ILE A 861 -7.31 39.29 -3.22
C ILE A 861 -8.38 38.70 -2.28
N ALA A 862 -9.67 38.98 -2.52
CA ALA A 862 -10.74 38.45 -1.68
C ALA A 862 -10.79 36.90 -1.67
N ALA A 863 -10.57 36.27 -2.82
CA ALA A 863 -10.51 34.81 -2.91
C ALA A 863 -9.26 34.26 -2.21
N LEU A 864 -8.11 34.93 -2.32
CA LEU A 864 -6.88 34.54 -1.64
C LEU A 864 -7.04 34.65 -0.11
N GLU A 865 -7.66 35.73 0.37
CA GLU A 865 -7.98 35.93 1.77
C GLU A 865 -8.92 34.86 2.31
N ALA A 866 -9.93 34.48 1.53
CA ALA A 866 -10.81 33.37 1.86
C ALA A 866 -10.06 32.03 1.90
N ALA A 867 -9.17 31.76 0.94
CA ALA A 867 -8.36 30.55 0.90
C ALA A 867 -7.51 30.40 2.18
N VAL A 868 -6.82 31.49 2.57
CA VAL A 868 -5.95 31.50 3.75
C VAL A 868 -6.77 31.32 5.03
N ARG A 869 -7.91 31.98 5.17
CA ARG A 869 -8.85 31.78 6.31
C ARG A 869 -9.35 30.33 6.41
N LEU A 870 -9.52 29.67 5.29
CA LEU A 870 -9.92 28.26 5.21
C LEU A 870 -8.75 27.29 5.40
N GLY A 871 -7.57 27.77 5.80
CA GLY A 871 -6.42 26.96 6.15
C GLY A 871 -5.52 26.57 4.96
N TYR A 872 -5.60 27.26 3.81
CA TYR A 872 -4.61 27.05 2.75
C TYR A 872 -3.25 27.59 3.16
N SER A 873 -2.18 26.83 2.84
CA SER A 873 -0.82 27.15 3.27
C SER A 873 -0.31 28.45 2.65
N VAL A 874 -0.01 29.45 3.49
CA VAL A 874 0.64 30.70 3.06
C VAL A 874 2.01 30.43 2.42
N ALA A 875 2.75 29.46 2.94
CA ALA A 875 4.05 29.08 2.43
C ALA A 875 4.00 28.54 0.99
N GLU A 876 2.92 27.83 0.63
CA GLU A 876 2.69 27.37 -0.74
C GLU A 876 2.35 28.55 -1.67
N ILE A 877 1.48 29.46 -1.21
CA ILE A 877 1.09 30.66 -1.98
C ILE A 877 2.30 31.55 -2.26
N GLN A 878 3.22 31.69 -1.30
CA GLN A 878 4.44 32.52 -1.45
C GLN A 878 5.38 31.98 -2.52
N GLY A 879 5.42 30.67 -2.74
CA GLY A 879 6.26 30.03 -3.76
C GLY A 879 5.67 30.02 -5.17
N TRP A 880 4.41 30.40 -5.37
CA TRP A 880 3.75 30.21 -6.67
C TRP A 880 4.05 31.33 -7.68
N PRO A 881 4.75 31.04 -8.79
CA PRO A 881 5.10 32.03 -9.80
C PRO A 881 3.89 32.80 -10.37
N PRO A 882 2.69 32.20 -10.64
CA PRO A 882 1.54 32.91 -11.18
C PRO A 882 1.00 34.05 -10.30
N LEU A 883 1.38 34.13 -9.03
CA LEU A 883 0.96 35.16 -8.08
C LEU A 883 2.02 36.25 -7.85
N GLU A 884 3.09 36.29 -8.67
CA GLU A 884 4.19 37.23 -8.49
C GLU A 884 3.74 38.70 -8.54
N GLU A 885 2.87 39.05 -9.50
CA GLU A 885 2.32 40.43 -9.59
C GLU A 885 1.36 40.73 -8.43
N LEU A 886 0.59 39.72 -7.95
CA LEU A 886 -0.32 39.87 -6.80
C LEU A 886 0.46 40.14 -5.51
N ARG A 887 1.65 39.57 -5.34
CA ARG A 887 2.53 39.81 -4.20
C ARG A 887 3.02 41.26 -4.06
N GLN A 888 3.01 42.04 -5.12
CA GLN A 888 3.37 43.45 -5.10
C GLN A 888 2.22 44.34 -4.59
N ASP A 889 0.99 43.84 -4.53
CA ASP A 889 -0.16 44.55 -3.99
C ASP A 889 -0.03 44.71 -2.45
N PRO A 890 -0.15 45.94 -1.90
CA PRO A 890 -0.04 46.14 -0.46
C PRO A 890 -1.03 45.32 0.38
N ARG A 891 -2.18 44.96 -0.20
CA ARG A 891 -3.21 44.13 0.45
C ARG A 891 -2.77 42.69 0.61
N TYR A 892 -1.94 42.17 -0.30
CA TYR A 892 -1.36 40.85 -0.17
C TYR A 892 -0.56 40.68 1.13
N LYS A 893 0.24 41.70 1.51
CA LYS A 893 0.99 41.66 2.77
C LYS A 893 0.07 41.48 3.97
N ARG A 894 -1.09 42.15 3.97
CA ARG A 894 -2.11 41.99 5.03
C ARG A 894 -2.67 40.59 5.08
N VAL A 895 -3.00 39.98 3.93
CA VAL A 895 -3.50 38.61 3.86
C VAL A 895 -2.52 37.61 4.49
N VAL A 896 -1.22 37.79 4.24
CA VAL A 896 -0.15 36.91 4.75
C VAL A 896 0.14 37.13 6.24
N THR A 897 0.05 38.41 6.74
CA THR A 897 0.35 38.74 8.15
C THR A 897 -0.78 38.43 9.10
N THR A 898 -2.06 38.49 8.68
CA THR A 898 -3.22 38.21 9.52
C THR A 898 -3.25 36.76 10.07
N VAL A 899 -2.55 35.83 9.43
CA VAL A 899 -2.45 34.43 9.87
C VAL A 899 -1.29 34.21 10.87
N SER A 900 -0.31 35.09 10.90
CA SER A 900 0.78 35.03 11.89
C SER A 900 0.29 35.33 13.32
N GLU A 901 -0.83 36.01 13.46
CA GLU A 901 -1.42 36.36 14.76
C GLU A 901 -2.43 35.33 15.29
N HIS A 902 -2.91 34.42 14.42
CA HIS A 902 -3.81 33.31 14.80
C HIS A 902 -3.38 32.05 14.05
N PRO A 903 -2.42 31.28 14.57
CA PRO A 903 -2.04 30.02 13.92
C PRO A 903 -3.20 29.05 14.01
N ALA A 904 -3.98 28.91 12.94
CA ALA A 904 -4.87 27.79 12.77
C ALA A 904 -4.03 26.49 12.83
N ALA A 905 -4.52 25.51 13.58
CA ALA A 905 -3.86 24.21 13.70
C ALA A 905 -3.45 23.68 12.33
N PRO A 906 -2.25 23.08 12.19
CA PRO A 906 -1.71 22.67 10.90
C PRO A 906 -2.64 21.66 10.23
N VAL A 907 -3.29 22.07 9.14
CA VAL A 907 -3.97 21.16 8.23
C VAL A 907 -2.88 20.48 7.43
N SER A 908 -2.63 19.21 7.76
CA SER A 908 -1.74 18.35 6.99
C SER A 908 -2.29 18.18 5.56
N HIS A 909 -1.67 18.85 4.60
CA HIS A 909 -1.86 18.55 3.19
C HIS A 909 -0.98 17.32 2.84
N ASN A 910 -1.62 16.16 2.72
CA ASN A 910 -1.08 14.99 2.01
C ASN A 910 -1.80 14.81 0.69
#